data_4a29f42e02d3d9d0b197e8c883d7febc
#
_entry.id   4a29f42e02d3d9d0b197e8c883d7febc
#
_cell.length_a   1.000
_cell.length_b   1.000
_cell.length_c   1.000
_cell.angle_alpha   90.00
_cell.angle_beta   90.00
_cell.angle_gamma   90.00
#
_symmetry.space_group_name_H-M   'P 1'
#
loop_
_entity.id
_entity.type
_entity.pdbx_description
1 polymer ?
#
loop_
_entity_poly.entity_id
_entity_poly.type
_entity_poly.pdbx_seq_one_letter_code
_entity_poly.pdbx_strand_id
1 'polypeptide(L)'
;MSIKLLDEKRVYYKGEFLDPSSFKGLPSKEKTIAYKILEKHNKSENIEELKIKFDALASHDITYVGIIQSARASGLEKFPVPYVLTNCHNSLCCVGGTINEDDHLFGLSCAKKYGGIYVPANQAVIHTYMRENFAAPGKMILGSDSHTRYGAIGTMAIGEGGPELVKQILNRTYDIAYPNVIAVKLTGKVRRGVGPQDIALLLIGEVFKNAFVKNAVLEFVGDGIKHLSMEFRNGIDVMTTETACLSSIWETDENTKEYLKVFGREKEFVKLKAEDGALYDKVIEIDLGKAEPMIAMPFHPSNTYKLQDVIDNPKEILSKVEEEGNKLLGFKNHEFKLTDKIVDGKVKVSQAVIAGCAGGTYDNIMVASEIIKDKTIGSDAFSFMVYPGSQPVNLQLIKNGAYDALIKAGAIIKPAFCGPCFGAGDVPNNNGFSIRHTTRNFERREGSKTDGQIASVALMDARSIAATAANGGVLTSALDMEYNEHFKPFRFETEIYKNRIYNGFGKPIPEEKIVFGPNITDIPKLEELKDNLAIKVVSVINDPVTTTDELIPSGETSSYRSNPLKLAEFALSRKDLGYVARAKEVRDGSNMDILTAIEKEYLDKKDVSIGSTIYARKVGDGSAREQAASCQRFLSASANLAKEYATKRYRSNVINWGMIPFRTEDQFDLNDIIIVKNIRKVIENNDNIVDAVLFRNKEKLNIKLTIDRLTKEERDIILSGCLINYYKQNR
;
A
#
# COMPACT_ATOMS: atom_id res chain seq x y z
N MET A 1 -9.46 -4.23 -28.63
CA MET A 1 -9.23 -3.83 -27.23
C MET A 1 -8.00 -4.58 -26.74
N SER A 2 -7.16 -3.94 -25.92
CA SER A 2 -5.98 -4.56 -25.29
C SER A 2 -6.34 -5.34 -24.02
N ILE A 3 -7.50 -5.04 -23.41
CA ILE A 3 -7.98 -5.70 -22.19
C ILE A 3 -9.49 -6.00 -22.31
N LYS A 4 -9.93 -7.13 -21.72
CA LYS A 4 -11.32 -7.57 -21.69
C LYS A 4 -11.64 -8.15 -20.31
N LEU A 5 -12.79 -7.79 -19.74
CA LEU A 5 -13.29 -8.30 -18.46
C LEU A 5 -14.42 -9.29 -18.71
N LEU A 6 -14.36 -10.47 -18.05
CA LEU A 6 -15.41 -11.48 -18.02
C LEU A 6 -15.91 -11.61 -16.58
N ASP A 7 -17.08 -11.07 -16.29
CA ASP A 7 -17.69 -11.02 -14.95
C ASP A 7 -18.56 -12.24 -14.65
N GLU A 8 -18.05 -13.41 -15.00
CA GLU A 8 -18.70 -14.70 -14.81
C GLU A 8 -17.65 -15.77 -14.53
N LYS A 9 -18.05 -16.83 -13.81
CA LYS A 9 -17.18 -17.97 -13.58
C LYS A 9 -16.72 -18.61 -14.90
N ARG A 10 -15.44 -18.97 -14.95
CA ARG A 10 -14.82 -19.62 -16.09
C ARG A 10 -13.93 -20.78 -15.64
N VAL A 11 -13.82 -21.78 -16.50
CA VAL A 11 -12.97 -22.95 -16.28
C VAL A 11 -11.75 -22.88 -17.18
N TYR A 12 -10.56 -22.94 -16.59
CA TYR A 12 -9.31 -23.00 -17.33
C TYR A 12 -9.11 -24.40 -17.92
N TYR A 13 -8.88 -24.50 -19.24
CA TYR A 13 -8.62 -25.75 -19.93
C TYR A 13 -7.68 -25.51 -21.11
N LYS A 14 -6.51 -26.17 -21.09
CA LYS A 14 -5.50 -26.11 -22.17
C LYS A 14 -5.14 -24.70 -22.63
N GLY A 15 -5.04 -23.76 -21.70
CA GLY A 15 -4.68 -22.37 -21.99
C GLY A 15 -5.86 -21.45 -22.32
N GLU A 16 -7.09 -21.97 -22.40
CA GLU A 16 -8.31 -21.21 -22.69
C GLU A 16 -9.29 -21.19 -21.52
N PHE A 17 -10.21 -20.22 -21.53
CA PHE A 17 -11.27 -20.08 -20.55
C PHE A 17 -12.61 -20.46 -21.17
N LEU A 18 -13.23 -21.52 -20.63
CA LEU A 18 -14.51 -22.08 -21.09
C LEU A 18 -15.64 -21.69 -20.12
N ASP A 19 -16.85 -21.67 -20.64
CA ASP A 19 -18.04 -21.67 -19.79
C ASP A 19 -18.09 -22.99 -18.98
N PRO A 20 -18.40 -22.96 -17.66
CA PRO A 20 -18.48 -24.18 -16.86
C PRO A 20 -19.38 -25.27 -17.43
N SER A 21 -20.48 -24.90 -18.09
CA SER A 21 -21.41 -25.84 -18.74
C SER A 21 -20.81 -26.56 -19.96
N SER A 22 -19.79 -25.97 -20.59
CA SER A 22 -19.10 -26.52 -21.77
C SER A 22 -17.93 -27.44 -21.41
N PHE A 23 -17.51 -27.48 -20.15
CA PHE A 23 -16.40 -28.30 -19.69
C PHE A 23 -16.84 -29.73 -19.36
N LYS A 24 -16.20 -30.70 -19.96
CA LYS A 24 -16.54 -32.15 -19.82
C LYS A 24 -15.97 -32.80 -18.54
N GLY A 25 -15.48 -32.03 -17.60
CA GLY A 25 -14.91 -32.50 -16.33
C GLY A 25 -15.61 -31.87 -15.14
N LEU A 26 -15.09 -32.13 -13.94
CA LEU A 26 -15.52 -31.46 -12.71
C LEU A 26 -14.66 -30.22 -12.48
N PRO A 27 -15.22 -28.98 -12.62
CA PRO A 27 -14.50 -27.77 -12.27
C PRO A 27 -14.24 -27.69 -10.77
N SER A 28 -13.05 -27.27 -10.33
CA SER A 28 -12.72 -27.08 -8.92
C SER A 28 -11.81 -25.90 -8.69
N LYS A 29 -12.10 -25.11 -7.61
CA LYS A 29 -11.19 -24.05 -7.13
C LYS A 29 -9.87 -24.62 -6.62
N GLU A 30 -9.84 -25.87 -6.17
CA GLU A 30 -8.65 -26.58 -5.66
C GLU A 30 -7.52 -26.71 -6.69
N LYS A 31 -7.87 -26.60 -7.98
CA LYS A 31 -6.93 -26.69 -9.11
C LYS A 31 -6.21 -25.36 -9.39
N THR A 32 -6.58 -24.26 -8.73
CA THR A 32 -5.89 -22.98 -8.85
C THR A 32 -4.59 -22.97 -8.04
N ILE A 33 -3.62 -22.15 -8.45
CA ILE A 33 -2.36 -21.95 -7.70
C ILE A 33 -2.66 -21.33 -6.36
N ALA A 34 -3.56 -20.33 -6.34
CA ALA A 34 -3.96 -19.62 -5.15
C ALA A 34 -4.51 -20.55 -4.06
N TYR A 35 -5.40 -21.48 -4.42
CA TYR A 35 -5.94 -22.44 -3.47
C TYR A 35 -4.84 -23.27 -2.81
N LYS A 36 -3.95 -23.86 -3.61
CA LYS A 36 -2.87 -24.74 -3.12
C LYS A 36 -1.94 -24.03 -2.15
N ILE A 37 -1.63 -22.76 -2.40
CA ILE A 37 -0.78 -21.97 -1.51
C ILE A 37 -1.53 -21.63 -0.22
N LEU A 38 -2.78 -21.19 -0.31
CA LEU A 38 -3.60 -20.86 0.87
C LEU A 38 -3.83 -22.10 1.75
N GLU A 39 -4.19 -23.24 1.15
CA GLU A 39 -4.38 -24.51 1.87
C GLU A 39 -3.11 -24.93 2.63
N LYS A 40 -1.95 -24.91 1.97
CA LYS A 40 -0.66 -25.25 2.58
C LYS A 40 -0.34 -24.41 3.83
N HIS A 41 -0.71 -23.15 3.86
CA HIS A 41 -0.43 -22.23 4.96
C HIS A 41 -1.56 -22.09 5.96
N ASN A 42 -2.73 -22.70 5.66
CA ASN A 42 -3.88 -22.68 6.54
C ASN A 42 -3.69 -23.60 7.75
N LYS A 43 -4.11 -23.13 8.91
CA LYS A 43 -4.13 -23.87 10.19
C LYS A 43 -5.57 -24.17 10.67
N SER A 44 -6.58 -23.77 9.88
CA SER A 44 -7.97 -24.11 10.13
C SER A 44 -8.32 -25.41 9.41
N GLU A 45 -9.24 -26.18 9.98
CA GLU A 45 -9.85 -27.32 9.30
C GLU A 45 -10.89 -26.88 8.23
N ASN A 46 -11.38 -25.64 8.34
CA ASN A 46 -12.32 -25.05 7.41
C ASN A 46 -11.60 -24.14 6.41
N ILE A 47 -11.60 -24.51 5.13
CA ILE A 47 -10.98 -23.73 4.07
C ILE A 47 -11.72 -22.40 3.78
N GLU A 48 -12.99 -22.29 4.14
CA GLU A 48 -13.76 -21.05 3.97
C GLU A 48 -13.42 -20.00 5.04
N GLU A 49 -12.79 -20.42 6.16
CA GLU A 49 -12.31 -19.58 7.26
C GLU A 49 -10.84 -19.85 7.49
N LEU A 50 -9.98 -19.20 6.69
CA LEU A 50 -8.54 -19.41 6.70
C LEU A 50 -7.88 -18.81 7.94
N LYS A 51 -6.92 -19.56 8.51
CA LYS A 51 -5.99 -19.14 9.58
C LYS A 51 -4.56 -19.27 9.09
N ILE A 52 -4.05 -18.23 8.47
CA ILE A 52 -2.79 -18.27 7.73
C ILE A 52 -1.58 -18.02 8.64
N LYS A 53 -0.52 -18.83 8.45
CA LYS A 53 0.83 -18.61 8.93
C LYS A 53 1.73 -18.26 7.76
N PHE A 54 2.54 -17.21 7.93
CA PHE A 54 3.47 -16.75 6.92
C PHE A 54 4.88 -17.31 7.13
N ASP A 55 5.63 -17.47 6.04
CA ASP A 55 7.01 -17.97 6.06
C ASP A 55 8.03 -16.89 6.44
N ALA A 56 7.73 -15.63 6.19
CA ALA A 56 8.57 -14.49 6.55
C ALA A 56 7.75 -13.21 6.69
N LEU A 57 8.30 -12.23 7.41
CA LEU A 57 7.74 -10.92 7.65
C LEU A 57 8.69 -9.83 7.17
N ALA A 58 8.15 -8.67 6.77
CA ALA A 58 8.94 -7.52 6.38
C ALA A 58 8.30 -6.21 6.83
N SER A 59 9.12 -5.29 7.36
CA SER A 59 8.67 -3.95 7.74
C SER A 59 9.73 -2.89 7.43
N HIS A 60 9.27 -1.67 7.25
CA HIS A 60 10.16 -0.53 7.04
C HIS A 60 10.17 0.41 8.25
N ASP A 61 11.09 1.34 8.27
CA ASP A 61 11.45 2.22 9.39
C ASP A 61 10.30 3.11 9.89
N ILE A 62 9.32 3.45 9.07
CA ILE A 62 8.13 4.19 9.57
C ILE A 62 7.04 3.29 10.19
N THR A 63 7.26 1.98 10.28
CA THR A 63 6.27 1.04 10.85
C THR A 63 6.85 0.11 11.90
N TYR A 64 8.08 -0.42 11.75
CA TYR A 64 8.56 -1.49 12.61
C TYR A 64 8.71 -1.06 14.08
N VAL A 65 8.99 0.22 14.39
CA VAL A 65 9.11 0.67 15.78
C VAL A 65 7.78 0.45 16.51
N GLY A 66 6.68 0.94 15.95
CA GLY A 66 5.34 0.76 16.53
C GLY A 66 4.92 -0.72 16.62
N ILE A 67 5.23 -1.51 15.58
CA ILE A 67 4.97 -2.95 15.56
C ILE A 67 5.71 -3.66 16.69
N ILE A 68 7.02 -3.43 16.83
CA ILE A 68 7.84 -4.07 17.87
C ILE A 68 7.41 -3.59 19.27
N GLN A 69 7.09 -2.30 19.45
CA GLN A 69 6.57 -1.79 20.71
C GLN A 69 5.25 -2.46 21.09
N SER A 70 4.32 -2.64 20.13
CA SER A 70 3.06 -3.38 20.36
C SER A 70 3.30 -4.84 20.72
N ALA A 71 4.19 -5.51 20.00
CA ALA A 71 4.55 -6.90 20.27
C ALA A 71 5.22 -7.07 21.64
N ARG A 72 6.13 -6.16 22.02
CA ARG A 72 6.76 -6.12 23.35
C ARG A 72 5.72 -5.93 24.47
N ALA A 73 4.82 -4.96 24.28
CA ALA A 73 3.72 -4.74 25.22
C ALA A 73 2.80 -5.98 25.35
N SER A 74 2.74 -6.83 24.33
CA SER A 74 1.98 -8.08 24.30
C SER A 74 2.79 -9.32 24.68
N GLY A 75 4.11 -9.20 25.02
CA GLY A 75 4.94 -10.27 25.53
C GLY A 75 5.87 -10.95 24.52
N LEU A 76 6.38 -10.20 23.55
CA LEU A 76 7.39 -10.71 22.62
C LEU A 76 8.65 -11.25 23.31
N GLU A 77 9.01 -12.49 22.98
CA GLU A 77 10.25 -13.14 23.45
C GLU A 77 11.30 -13.25 22.34
N LYS A 78 10.89 -13.66 21.15
CA LYS A 78 11.73 -13.79 19.95
C LYS A 78 10.87 -13.77 18.69
N PHE A 79 11.47 -13.47 17.54
CA PHE A 79 10.77 -13.58 16.26
C PHE A 79 10.66 -15.04 15.82
N PRO A 80 9.43 -15.55 15.58
CA PRO A 80 9.21 -16.97 15.28
C PRO A 80 9.57 -17.35 13.83
N VAL A 81 9.59 -16.37 12.92
CA VAL A 81 9.96 -16.51 11.52
C VAL A 81 10.93 -15.38 11.12
N PRO A 82 11.63 -15.47 9.99
CA PRO A 82 12.47 -14.37 9.51
C PRO A 82 11.68 -13.07 9.48
N TYR A 83 12.11 -12.08 10.22
CA TYR A 83 11.53 -10.74 10.24
C TYR A 83 12.57 -9.72 9.79
N VAL A 84 12.31 -9.12 8.62
CA VAL A 84 13.22 -8.17 7.95
C VAL A 84 12.82 -6.74 8.28
N LEU A 85 13.72 -5.99 8.88
CA LEU A 85 13.59 -4.57 9.22
C LEU A 85 14.41 -3.75 8.25
N THR A 86 13.77 -3.00 7.36
CA THR A 86 14.45 -2.18 6.34
C THR A 86 14.34 -0.70 6.65
N ASN A 87 15.38 0.07 6.35
CA ASN A 87 15.45 1.50 6.57
C ASN A 87 15.42 2.25 5.24
N CYS A 88 14.29 2.20 4.54
CA CYS A 88 14.17 2.69 3.18
C CYS A 88 13.14 3.82 3.00
N HIS A 89 12.39 4.19 4.04
CA HIS A 89 11.41 5.28 3.97
C HIS A 89 11.94 6.56 4.61
N ASN A 90 12.55 6.51 5.76
CA ASN A 90 13.20 7.68 6.36
C ASN A 90 14.68 7.82 5.99
N SER A 91 15.41 6.77 5.84
CA SER A 91 16.77 6.62 5.27
C SER A 91 17.72 7.81 5.41
N LEU A 92 17.57 8.65 6.41
CA LEU A 92 18.32 9.91 6.63
C LEU A 92 18.14 10.95 5.50
N CYS A 93 17.32 10.69 4.52
CA CYS A 93 17.10 11.56 3.36
C CYS A 93 15.94 12.54 3.54
N CYS A 94 14.98 12.22 4.46
CA CYS A 94 13.75 13.00 4.63
C CYS A 94 13.88 14.19 5.56
N VAL A 95 14.62 14.02 6.66
CA VAL A 95 14.72 15.02 7.73
C VAL A 95 16.16 15.10 8.21
N GLY A 96 16.69 16.31 8.32
CA GLY A 96 18.02 16.57 8.82
C GLY A 96 18.11 16.53 10.35
N GLY A 97 17.58 15.50 11.03
CA GLY A 97 17.56 15.36 12.48
C GLY A 97 17.99 13.97 12.96
N THR A 98 18.26 13.85 14.26
CA THR A 98 18.67 12.58 14.89
C THR A 98 17.54 11.57 14.97
N ILE A 99 16.29 12.01 14.86
CA ILE A 99 15.08 11.24 15.12
C ILE A 99 14.98 9.96 14.26
N ASN A 100 15.44 10.02 13.00
CA ASN A 100 15.38 8.86 12.10
C ASN A 100 16.46 7.83 12.44
N GLU A 101 17.65 8.29 12.82
CA GLU A 101 18.74 7.40 13.23
C GLU A 101 18.46 6.73 14.57
N ASP A 102 17.72 7.40 15.49
CA ASP A 102 17.25 6.79 16.72
C ASP A 102 16.32 5.59 16.43
N ASP A 103 15.43 5.71 15.45
CA ASP A 103 14.56 4.61 14.99
C ASP A 103 15.39 3.45 14.39
N HIS A 104 16.44 3.78 13.64
CA HIS A 104 17.35 2.77 13.06
C HIS A 104 18.14 2.04 14.12
N LEU A 105 18.67 2.73 15.12
CA LEU A 105 19.37 2.10 16.27
C LEU A 105 18.42 1.23 17.11
N PHE A 106 17.18 1.68 17.31
CA PHE A 106 16.15 0.85 17.94
C PHE A 106 15.93 -0.43 17.13
N GLY A 107 15.75 -0.33 15.80
CA GLY A 107 15.55 -1.46 14.90
C GLY A 107 16.70 -2.47 14.96
N LEU A 108 17.95 -2.00 14.91
CA LEU A 108 19.14 -2.86 15.02
C LEU A 108 19.22 -3.58 16.37
N SER A 109 19.01 -2.86 17.48
CA SER A 109 19.04 -3.44 18.81
C SER A 109 17.92 -4.47 19.02
N CYS A 110 16.73 -4.23 18.46
CA CYS A 110 15.65 -5.21 18.46
C CYS A 110 15.93 -6.43 17.58
N ALA A 111 16.55 -6.23 16.40
CA ALA A 111 16.95 -7.33 15.53
C ALA A 111 17.95 -8.26 16.24
N LYS A 112 18.91 -7.70 17.00
CA LYS A 112 19.83 -8.46 17.82
C LYS A 112 19.11 -9.21 18.95
N LYS A 113 18.29 -8.46 19.74
CA LYS A 113 17.61 -9.01 20.91
C LYS A 113 16.66 -10.16 20.55
N TYR A 114 15.84 -9.98 19.51
CA TYR A 114 14.77 -10.91 19.15
C TYR A 114 15.10 -11.85 18.00
N GLY A 115 16.31 -11.76 17.42
CA GLY A 115 16.72 -12.61 16.30
C GLY A 115 16.13 -12.21 14.97
N GLY A 116 16.18 -10.92 14.63
CA GLY A 116 15.71 -10.37 13.36
C GLY A 116 16.82 -10.15 12.32
N ILE A 117 16.44 -9.60 11.20
CA ILE A 117 17.33 -9.22 10.10
C ILE A 117 17.20 -7.70 9.90
N TYR A 118 18.33 -7.00 9.96
CA TYR A 118 18.36 -5.55 9.85
C TYR A 118 19.09 -5.11 8.60
N VAL A 119 18.38 -4.38 7.73
CA VAL A 119 18.87 -3.79 6.48
C VAL A 119 19.07 -2.29 6.69
N PRO A 120 20.34 -1.81 6.75
CA PRO A 120 20.62 -0.40 6.96
C PRO A 120 20.07 0.51 5.87
N ALA A 121 20.00 1.81 6.17
CA ALA A 121 19.60 2.84 5.22
C ALA A 121 20.43 2.77 3.92
N ASN A 122 19.77 3.06 2.82
CA ASN A 122 20.33 3.12 1.46
C ASN A 122 20.89 1.79 0.90
N GLN A 123 20.69 0.66 1.58
CA GLN A 123 21.13 -0.66 1.06
C GLN A 123 20.15 -1.24 0.04
N ALA A 124 18.86 -1.21 0.35
CA ALA A 124 17.80 -1.65 -0.55
C ALA A 124 16.44 -1.09 -0.13
N VAL A 125 15.55 -0.87 -1.08
CA VAL A 125 14.13 -0.73 -0.76
C VAL A 125 13.56 -2.09 -0.35
N ILE A 126 12.57 -2.08 0.55
CA ILE A 126 12.05 -3.30 1.19
C ILE A 126 11.71 -4.41 0.18
N HIS A 127 10.96 -4.07 -0.89
CA HIS A 127 10.48 -5.10 -1.82
C HIS A 127 11.57 -5.65 -2.71
N THR A 128 12.58 -4.86 -3.08
CA THR A 128 13.76 -5.36 -3.82
C THR A 128 14.53 -6.34 -2.94
N TYR A 129 14.82 -5.98 -1.68
CA TYR A 129 15.51 -6.87 -0.76
C TYR A 129 14.77 -8.21 -0.54
N MET A 130 13.44 -8.14 -0.36
CA MET A 130 12.63 -9.35 -0.17
C MET A 130 12.58 -10.25 -1.40
N ARG A 131 12.52 -9.68 -2.60
CA ARG A 131 12.60 -10.42 -3.88
C ARG A 131 13.95 -11.13 -4.04
N GLU A 132 15.04 -10.42 -3.75
CA GLU A 132 16.39 -10.93 -3.89
C GLU A 132 16.71 -12.06 -2.88
N ASN A 133 16.15 -12.03 -1.66
CA ASN A 133 16.60 -12.89 -0.56
C ASN A 133 15.55 -13.85 -0.01
N PHE A 134 14.24 -13.59 -0.14
CA PHE A 134 13.20 -14.35 0.57
C PHE A 134 12.09 -14.91 -0.32
N ALA A 135 11.62 -14.16 -1.32
CA ALA A 135 10.53 -14.60 -2.18
C ALA A 135 10.92 -15.82 -3.00
N ALA A 136 10.11 -16.88 -2.98
CA ALA A 136 10.27 -18.08 -3.78
C ALA A 136 8.91 -18.76 -4.00
N PRO A 137 8.78 -19.62 -5.03
CA PRO A 137 7.52 -20.27 -5.37
C PRO A 137 6.90 -21.05 -4.20
N GLY A 138 5.60 -20.86 -3.99
CA GLY A 138 4.83 -21.56 -2.97
C GLY A 138 5.01 -21.05 -1.55
N LYS A 139 5.67 -19.90 -1.34
CA LYS A 139 5.77 -19.22 -0.04
C LYS A 139 4.66 -18.19 0.14
N MET A 140 4.43 -17.81 1.40
CA MET A 140 3.61 -16.65 1.78
C MET A 140 4.42 -15.66 2.63
N ILE A 141 4.34 -14.37 2.33
CA ILE A 141 5.05 -13.30 3.05
C ILE A 141 4.06 -12.20 3.44
N LEU A 142 4.13 -11.75 4.70
CA LEU A 142 3.36 -10.61 5.20
C LEU A 142 4.28 -9.40 5.39
N GLY A 143 3.86 -8.25 4.89
CA GLY A 143 4.59 -7.01 5.07
C GLY A 143 3.75 -5.88 5.62
N SER A 144 4.38 -4.93 6.31
CA SER A 144 3.72 -3.71 6.77
C SER A 144 3.60 -2.62 5.69
N ASP A 145 4.18 -2.86 4.53
CA ASP A 145 4.01 -2.02 3.34
C ASP A 145 2.93 -2.59 2.41
N SER A 146 2.06 -1.73 1.89
CA SER A 146 0.95 -2.13 1.02
C SER A 146 1.40 -2.75 -0.31
N HIS A 147 2.62 -2.41 -0.79
CA HIS A 147 3.21 -2.97 -2.01
C HIS A 147 3.94 -4.30 -1.78
N THR A 148 3.68 -4.99 -0.67
CA THR A 148 4.16 -6.35 -0.43
C THR A 148 3.50 -7.29 -1.43
N ARG A 149 4.09 -7.41 -2.61
CA ARG A 149 3.65 -8.20 -3.77
C ARG A 149 4.86 -8.90 -4.39
N TYR A 150 4.87 -10.23 -4.36
CA TYR A 150 5.94 -11.06 -4.90
C TYR A 150 5.41 -12.23 -5.72
N GLY A 151 4.16 -12.07 -6.19
CA GLY A 151 3.45 -13.07 -6.98
C GLY A 151 4.19 -13.50 -8.24
N ALA A 152 4.88 -12.56 -8.88
CA ALA A 152 5.69 -12.83 -10.08
C ALA A 152 6.79 -13.89 -9.86
N ILE A 153 7.29 -14.01 -8.61
CA ILE A 153 8.28 -15.04 -8.23
C ILE A 153 7.58 -16.32 -7.72
N GLY A 154 6.25 -16.35 -7.70
CA GLY A 154 5.47 -17.45 -7.18
C GLY A 154 5.24 -17.40 -5.65
N THR A 155 5.43 -16.24 -5.01
CA THR A 155 5.17 -16.02 -3.59
C THR A 155 3.88 -15.21 -3.41
N MET A 156 2.89 -15.77 -2.74
CA MET A 156 1.69 -15.02 -2.37
C MET A 156 2.02 -14.08 -1.21
N ALA A 157 2.12 -12.79 -1.49
CA ALA A 157 2.51 -11.80 -0.52
C ALA A 157 1.38 -10.80 -0.26
N ILE A 158 1.18 -10.44 1.02
CA ILE A 158 0.10 -9.58 1.47
C ILE A 158 0.69 -8.39 2.23
N GLY A 159 0.24 -7.19 1.89
CA GLY A 159 0.55 -5.97 2.63
C GLY A 159 -0.57 -5.64 3.60
N GLU A 160 -0.25 -5.54 4.89
CA GLU A 160 -1.23 -5.27 5.96
C GLU A 160 -0.74 -4.23 6.96
N GLY A 161 -1.60 -3.86 7.91
CA GLY A 161 -1.25 -2.97 9.00
C GLY A 161 -0.37 -3.63 10.06
N GLY A 162 0.26 -2.80 10.89
CA GLY A 162 1.14 -3.26 11.96
C GLY A 162 0.56 -4.33 12.88
N PRO A 163 -0.69 -4.23 13.34
CA PRO A 163 -1.30 -5.23 14.21
C PRO A 163 -1.34 -6.64 13.63
N GLU A 164 -1.51 -6.80 12.31
CA GLU A 164 -1.48 -8.15 11.70
C GLU A 164 -0.07 -8.75 11.74
N LEU A 165 0.97 -7.92 11.62
CA LEU A 165 2.34 -8.37 11.85
C LEU A 165 2.59 -8.73 13.32
N VAL A 166 2.04 -7.96 14.26
CA VAL A 166 2.11 -8.28 15.70
C VAL A 166 1.53 -9.67 15.97
N LYS A 167 0.38 -10.02 15.37
CA LYS A 167 -0.20 -11.37 15.48
C LYS A 167 0.81 -12.44 15.04
N GLN A 168 1.43 -12.27 13.87
CA GLN A 168 2.43 -13.24 13.37
C GLN A 168 3.68 -13.31 14.25
N ILE A 169 4.18 -12.14 14.72
CA ILE A 169 5.32 -12.05 15.63
C ILE A 169 5.05 -12.77 16.97
N LEU A 170 3.81 -12.73 17.44
CA LEU A 170 3.34 -13.45 18.63
C LEU A 170 2.89 -14.89 18.33
N ASN A 171 3.27 -15.42 17.17
CA ASN A 171 2.93 -16.76 16.73
C ASN A 171 1.42 -17.02 16.63
N ARG A 172 0.61 -16.02 16.30
CA ARG A 172 -0.82 -16.11 16.01
C ARG A 172 -1.05 -16.20 14.50
N THR A 173 -2.30 -16.37 14.08
CA THR A 173 -2.69 -16.51 12.68
C THR A 173 -3.22 -15.18 12.10
N TYR A 174 -3.23 -15.11 10.77
CA TYR A 174 -3.94 -14.10 10.00
C TYR A 174 -5.24 -14.71 9.51
N ASP A 175 -6.34 -14.23 10.04
CA ASP A 175 -7.67 -14.84 9.87
C ASP A 175 -8.43 -14.09 8.77
N ILE A 176 -8.85 -14.82 7.72
CA ILE A 176 -9.63 -14.27 6.61
C ILE A 176 -10.63 -15.30 6.09
N ALA A 177 -11.74 -14.83 5.50
CA ALA A 177 -12.56 -15.68 4.65
C ALA A 177 -11.79 -16.05 3.36
N TYR A 178 -12.09 -17.21 2.78
CA TYR A 178 -11.48 -17.60 1.52
C TYR A 178 -11.80 -16.55 0.44
N PRO A 179 -10.77 -15.97 -0.22
CA PRO A 179 -10.96 -14.90 -1.20
C PRO A 179 -11.44 -15.45 -2.55
N ASN A 180 -12.13 -14.62 -3.32
CA ASN A 180 -12.33 -14.89 -4.74
C ASN A 180 -10.99 -14.98 -5.46
N VAL A 181 -10.89 -15.86 -6.46
CA VAL A 181 -9.71 -15.99 -7.31
C VAL A 181 -10.07 -15.57 -8.74
N ILE A 182 -9.38 -14.56 -9.24
CA ILE A 182 -9.62 -13.99 -10.57
C ILE A 182 -8.41 -14.26 -11.44
N ALA A 183 -8.63 -14.93 -12.58
CA ALA A 183 -7.56 -15.18 -13.54
C ALA A 183 -7.22 -13.91 -14.32
N VAL A 184 -5.92 -13.65 -14.54
CA VAL A 184 -5.41 -12.64 -15.46
C VAL A 184 -4.66 -13.37 -16.57
N LYS A 185 -5.30 -13.55 -17.73
CA LYS A 185 -4.71 -14.22 -18.90
C LYS A 185 -3.87 -13.23 -19.69
N LEU A 186 -2.57 -13.48 -19.77
CA LEU A 186 -1.66 -12.71 -20.62
C LEU A 186 -1.40 -13.46 -21.93
N THR A 187 -1.57 -12.78 -23.06
CA THR A 187 -1.31 -13.34 -24.41
C THR A 187 -0.40 -12.43 -25.23
N GLY A 188 0.29 -13.00 -26.20
CA GLY A 188 1.13 -12.23 -27.11
C GLY A 188 2.46 -11.76 -26.50
N LYS A 189 3.06 -10.73 -27.11
CA LYS A 189 4.32 -10.11 -26.69
C LYS A 189 4.17 -8.60 -26.66
N VAL A 190 4.82 -7.94 -25.70
CA VAL A 190 4.85 -6.47 -25.64
C VAL A 190 5.54 -5.87 -26.85
N ARG A 191 5.05 -4.72 -27.29
CA ARG A 191 5.69 -3.90 -28.33
C ARG A 191 6.90 -3.16 -27.74
N ARG A 192 7.82 -2.81 -28.61
CA ARG A 192 8.97 -1.97 -28.24
C ARG A 192 8.49 -0.62 -27.70
N GLY A 193 9.12 -0.15 -26.63
CA GLY A 193 8.72 1.08 -25.94
C GLY A 193 7.61 0.94 -24.91
N VAL A 194 6.94 -0.24 -24.83
CA VAL A 194 5.98 -0.58 -23.78
C VAL A 194 6.69 -1.24 -22.61
N GLY A 195 6.45 -0.74 -21.40
CA GLY A 195 7.07 -1.26 -20.19
C GLY A 195 6.08 -1.83 -19.17
N PRO A 196 6.59 -2.32 -18.03
CA PRO A 196 5.76 -2.94 -17.00
C PRO A 196 4.71 -2.01 -16.42
N GLN A 197 5.04 -0.71 -16.27
CA GLN A 197 4.11 0.28 -15.74
C GLN A 197 2.92 0.49 -16.67
N ASP A 198 3.12 0.40 -17.99
CA ASP A 198 2.04 0.56 -18.97
C ASP A 198 0.99 -0.54 -18.84
N ILE A 199 1.44 -1.80 -18.70
CA ILE A 199 0.54 -2.94 -18.48
C ILE A 199 -0.18 -2.84 -17.14
N ALA A 200 0.53 -2.41 -16.09
CA ALA A 200 -0.06 -2.21 -14.78
C ALA A 200 -1.12 -1.10 -14.79
N LEU A 201 -0.86 0.04 -15.42
CA LEU A 201 -1.79 1.15 -15.53
C LEU A 201 -3.01 0.79 -16.39
N LEU A 202 -2.82 0.02 -17.46
CA LEU A 202 -3.91 -0.53 -18.26
C LEU A 202 -4.85 -1.38 -17.38
N LEU A 203 -4.29 -2.29 -16.57
CA LEU A 203 -5.08 -3.13 -15.65
C LEU A 203 -5.81 -2.27 -14.61
N ILE A 204 -5.09 -1.37 -13.90
CA ILE A 204 -5.65 -0.55 -12.82
C ILE A 204 -6.80 0.33 -13.33
N GLY A 205 -6.63 0.96 -14.50
CA GLY A 205 -7.64 1.83 -15.11
C GLY A 205 -8.97 1.12 -15.37
N GLU A 206 -8.92 -0.15 -15.77
CA GLU A 206 -10.10 -0.94 -16.11
C GLU A 206 -10.81 -1.55 -14.89
N VAL A 207 -10.06 -1.93 -13.83
CA VAL A 207 -10.64 -2.75 -12.73
C VAL A 207 -10.91 -1.98 -11.45
N PHE A 208 -10.31 -0.80 -11.25
CA PHE A 208 -10.40 -0.09 -9.96
C PHE A 208 -11.77 0.54 -9.75
N LYS A 209 -12.27 1.31 -10.72
CA LYS A 209 -13.50 2.11 -10.59
C LYS A 209 -14.76 1.25 -10.36
N ASN A 210 -14.80 0.06 -10.95
CA ASN A 210 -15.89 -0.89 -10.81
C ASN A 210 -15.68 -1.93 -9.70
N ALA A 211 -14.57 -1.80 -8.94
CA ALA A 211 -14.19 -2.73 -7.87
C ALA A 211 -14.10 -4.21 -8.31
N PHE A 212 -13.78 -4.46 -9.58
CA PHE A 212 -13.86 -5.78 -10.22
C PHE A 212 -13.05 -6.84 -9.49
N VAL A 213 -11.90 -6.46 -8.91
CA VAL A 213 -10.95 -7.35 -8.24
C VAL A 213 -10.81 -7.07 -6.74
N LYS A 214 -11.69 -6.28 -6.15
CA LYS A 214 -11.59 -5.87 -4.75
C LYS A 214 -11.51 -7.09 -3.82
N ASN A 215 -10.49 -7.14 -2.97
CA ASN A 215 -10.22 -8.21 -2.00
C ASN A 215 -10.02 -9.61 -2.61
N ALA A 216 -9.89 -9.74 -3.92
CA ALA A 216 -9.62 -11.00 -4.61
C ALA A 216 -8.11 -11.30 -4.71
N VAL A 217 -7.75 -12.54 -4.99
CA VAL A 217 -6.41 -12.92 -5.42
C VAL A 217 -6.38 -12.91 -6.94
N LEU A 218 -5.42 -12.19 -7.52
CA LEU A 218 -5.15 -12.22 -8.97
C LEU A 218 -4.19 -13.36 -9.30
N GLU A 219 -4.63 -14.29 -10.13
CA GLU A 219 -3.80 -15.39 -10.60
C GLU A 219 -3.44 -15.20 -12.08
N PHE A 220 -2.17 -14.88 -12.34
CA PHE A 220 -1.66 -14.62 -13.68
C PHE A 220 -1.30 -15.92 -14.39
N VAL A 221 -1.93 -16.13 -15.55
CA VAL A 221 -1.80 -17.32 -16.38
C VAL A 221 -1.63 -16.93 -17.85
N GLY A 222 -1.27 -17.89 -18.68
CA GLY A 222 -1.26 -17.71 -20.15
C GLY A 222 0.13 -17.67 -20.78
N ASP A 223 0.16 -17.85 -22.08
CA ASP A 223 1.39 -18.04 -22.86
C ASP A 223 2.21 -16.74 -23.04
N GLY A 224 1.62 -15.57 -22.78
CA GLY A 224 2.32 -14.28 -22.76
C GLY A 224 3.38 -14.18 -21.67
N ILE A 225 3.19 -14.89 -20.54
CA ILE A 225 4.10 -14.82 -19.37
C ILE A 225 5.55 -15.14 -19.77
N LYS A 226 5.77 -16.19 -20.57
CA LYS A 226 7.12 -16.62 -20.97
C LYS A 226 7.93 -15.57 -21.76
N HIS A 227 7.26 -14.56 -22.29
CA HIS A 227 7.88 -13.48 -23.05
C HIS A 227 8.28 -12.26 -22.20
N LEU A 228 7.95 -12.28 -20.92
CA LEU A 228 8.26 -11.21 -19.97
C LEU A 228 9.47 -11.61 -19.11
N SER A 229 10.45 -10.70 -18.97
CA SER A 229 11.54 -10.86 -18.00
C SER A 229 10.97 -10.86 -16.58
N MET A 230 11.71 -11.39 -15.60
CA MET A 230 11.25 -11.39 -14.21
C MET A 230 11.10 -9.98 -13.64
N GLU A 231 11.97 -9.04 -14.03
CA GLU A 231 11.82 -7.64 -13.59
C GLU A 231 10.57 -7.00 -14.19
N PHE A 232 10.24 -7.32 -15.43
CA PHE A 232 8.99 -6.86 -16.05
C PHE A 232 7.76 -7.39 -15.31
N ARG A 233 7.73 -8.71 -15.00
CA ARG A 233 6.65 -9.30 -14.19
C ARG A 233 6.55 -8.67 -12.80
N ASN A 234 7.68 -8.46 -12.11
CA ASN A 234 7.74 -7.80 -10.82
C ASN A 234 7.21 -6.36 -10.86
N GLY A 235 7.45 -5.64 -11.96
CA GLY A 235 6.93 -4.29 -12.16
C GLY A 235 5.41 -4.25 -12.30
N ILE A 236 4.81 -5.21 -13.03
CA ILE A 236 3.35 -5.36 -13.09
C ILE A 236 2.80 -5.76 -11.71
N ASP A 237 3.41 -6.79 -11.11
CA ASP A 237 2.93 -7.43 -9.88
C ASP A 237 2.85 -6.45 -8.71
N VAL A 238 3.86 -5.61 -8.50
CA VAL A 238 3.88 -4.64 -7.40
C VAL A 238 2.75 -3.61 -7.50
N MET A 239 2.35 -3.26 -8.73
CA MET A 239 1.28 -2.32 -8.99
C MET A 239 -0.11 -2.90 -8.81
N THR A 240 -0.27 -4.22 -8.69
CA THR A 240 -1.57 -4.84 -8.40
C THR A 240 -2.18 -4.35 -7.09
N THR A 241 -1.37 -3.84 -6.15
CA THR A 241 -1.85 -3.19 -4.94
C THR A 241 -2.85 -2.06 -5.24
N GLU A 242 -2.65 -1.32 -6.31
CA GLU A 242 -3.48 -0.17 -6.68
C GLU A 242 -4.81 -0.57 -7.34
N THR A 243 -5.05 -1.86 -7.53
CA THR A 243 -6.35 -2.42 -7.93
C THR A 243 -7.27 -2.72 -6.75
N ALA A 244 -6.80 -2.56 -5.50
CA ALA A 244 -7.45 -2.99 -4.26
C ALA A 244 -7.62 -4.53 -4.13
N CYS A 245 -6.89 -5.34 -4.87
CA CYS A 245 -6.85 -6.79 -4.68
C CYS A 245 -6.18 -7.17 -3.35
N LEU A 246 -6.48 -8.36 -2.83
CA LEU A 246 -5.85 -8.90 -1.61
C LEU A 246 -4.39 -9.26 -1.86
N SER A 247 -4.13 -10.00 -2.94
CA SER A 247 -2.80 -10.49 -3.32
C SER A 247 -2.77 -10.83 -4.80
N SER A 248 -1.58 -11.25 -5.26
CA SER A 248 -1.34 -11.74 -6.62
C SER A 248 -0.45 -12.98 -6.58
N ILE A 249 -0.58 -13.82 -7.61
CA ILE A 249 0.26 -15.02 -7.81
C ILE A 249 0.38 -15.29 -9.31
N TRP A 250 1.51 -15.77 -9.76
CA TRP A 250 1.79 -16.06 -11.15
C TRP A 250 2.19 -17.51 -11.37
N GLU A 251 1.92 -18.04 -12.55
CA GLU A 251 2.59 -19.26 -13.02
C GLU A 251 4.10 -19.05 -13.03
N THR A 252 4.86 -20.08 -12.63
CA THR A 252 6.32 -20.04 -12.63
C THR A 252 6.88 -20.87 -13.77
N ASP A 253 7.97 -20.40 -14.35
CA ASP A 253 8.61 -20.99 -15.52
C ASP A 253 10.14 -20.97 -15.43
N GLU A 254 10.82 -21.24 -16.53
CA GLU A 254 12.29 -21.24 -16.58
C GLU A 254 12.87 -19.85 -16.27
N ASN A 255 12.18 -18.73 -16.65
CA ASN A 255 12.62 -17.39 -16.30
C ASN A 255 12.64 -17.20 -14.77
N THR A 256 11.65 -17.76 -14.07
CA THR A 256 11.61 -17.75 -12.58
C THR A 256 12.78 -18.53 -11.99
N LYS A 257 13.11 -19.68 -12.55
CA LYS A 257 14.23 -20.52 -12.11
C LYS A 257 15.57 -19.81 -12.31
N GLU A 258 15.81 -19.25 -13.49
CA GLU A 258 17.04 -18.51 -13.78
C GLU A 258 17.16 -17.24 -12.90
N TYR A 259 16.06 -16.55 -12.62
CA TYR A 259 16.05 -15.44 -11.67
C TYR A 259 16.51 -15.87 -10.28
N LEU A 260 15.95 -16.95 -9.73
CA LEU A 260 16.39 -17.49 -8.42
C LEU A 260 17.86 -17.91 -8.43
N LYS A 261 18.35 -18.47 -9.55
CA LYS A 261 19.75 -18.87 -9.73
C LYS A 261 20.70 -17.67 -9.68
N VAL A 262 20.33 -16.50 -10.22
CA VAL A 262 21.12 -15.27 -10.12
C VAL A 262 21.44 -14.93 -8.65
N PHE A 263 20.49 -15.19 -7.73
CA PHE A 263 20.64 -14.97 -6.30
C PHE A 263 21.16 -16.20 -5.53
N GLY A 264 21.60 -17.26 -6.23
CA GLY A 264 22.09 -18.51 -5.60
C GLY A 264 20.99 -19.35 -4.96
N ARG A 265 19.73 -19.15 -5.38
CA ARG A 265 18.52 -19.73 -4.76
C ARG A 265 17.77 -20.69 -5.69
N GLU A 266 18.41 -21.21 -6.72
CA GLU A 266 17.81 -22.13 -7.72
C GLU A 266 17.09 -23.33 -7.07
N LYS A 267 17.61 -23.84 -5.96
CA LYS A 267 17.04 -24.97 -5.21
C LYS A 267 15.64 -24.70 -4.62
N GLU A 268 15.26 -23.41 -4.49
CA GLU A 268 13.95 -23.02 -4.02
C GLU A 268 12.89 -22.99 -5.14
N PHE A 269 13.29 -23.23 -6.38
CA PHE A 269 12.36 -23.25 -7.50
C PHE A 269 11.36 -24.39 -7.38
N VAL A 270 10.09 -24.07 -7.52
CA VAL A 270 8.97 -25.01 -7.68
C VAL A 270 8.12 -24.53 -8.85
N LYS A 271 7.72 -25.45 -9.71
CA LYS A 271 6.82 -25.14 -10.83
C LYS A 271 5.39 -24.99 -10.30
N LEU A 272 4.86 -23.79 -10.40
CA LEU A 272 3.46 -23.47 -10.11
C LEU A 272 2.71 -23.30 -11.43
N LYS A 273 1.61 -24.02 -11.59
CA LYS A 273 0.75 -23.93 -12.76
C LYS A 273 -0.70 -24.23 -12.38
N ALA A 274 -1.64 -23.48 -12.98
CA ALA A 274 -3.05 -23.82 -12.94
C ALA A 274 -3.30 -25.16 -13.63
N GLU A 275 -4.13 -26.02 -13.03
CA GLU A 275 -4.48 -27.31 -13.62
C GLU A 275 -5.70 -27.18 -14.54
N ASP A 276 -5.80 -28.08 -15.54
CA ASP A 276 -7.00 -28.19 -16.35
C ASP A 276 -8.23 -28.46 -15.48
N GLY A 277 -9.26 -27.66 -15.64
CA GLY A 277 -10.45 -27.66 -14.81
C GLY A 277 -10.40 -26.72 -13.59
N ALA A 278 -9.37 -25.85 -13.46
CA ALA A 278 -9.35 -24.82 -12.44
C ALA A 278 -10.51 -23.84 -12.64
N LEU A 279 -11.29 -23.61 -11.58
CA LEU A 279 -12.46 -22.73 -11.57
C LEU A 279 -12.09 -21.37 -11.01
N TYR A 280 -12.32 -20.33 -11.80
CA TYR A 280 -12.12 -18.94 -11.41
C TYR A 280 -13.46 -18.21 -11.29
N ASP A 281 -13.54 -17.27 -10.38
CA ASP A 281 -14.75 -16.47 -10.16
C ASP A 281 -14.98 -15.46 -11.30
N LYS A 282 -13.89 -14.91 -11.87
CA LYS A 282 -13.89 -13.97 -13.01
C LYS A 282 -12.60 -14.13 -13.81
N VAL A 283 -12.54 -13.53 -15.00
CA VAL A 283 -11.34 -13.53 -15.84
C VAL A 283 -11.08 -12.14 -16.42
N ILE A 284 -9.81 -11.77 -16.48
CA ILE A 284 -9.28 -10.61 -17.17
C ILE A 284 -8.37 -11.12 -18.29
N GLU A 285 -8.60 -10.73 -19.53
CA GLU A 285 -7.75 -11.07 -20.66
C GLU A 285 -6.99 -9.83 -21.12
N ILE A 286 -5.65 -9.90 -21.20
CA ILE A 286 -4.77 -8.83 -21.66
C ILE A 286 -3.95 -9.33 -22.86
N ASP A 287 -4.11 -8.66 -24.00
CA ASP A 287 -3.28 -8.85 -25.19
C ASP A 287 -2.09 -7.89 -25.12
N LEU A 288 -0.92 -8.43 -24.74
CA LEU A 288 0.32 -7.65 -24.59
C LEU A 288 0.75 -6.97 -25.90
N GLY A 289 0.41 -7.57 -27.05
CA GLY A 289 0.77 -7.03 -28.37
C GLY A 289 -0.04 -5.79 -28.76
N LYS A 290 -1.16 -5.53 -28.08
CA LYS A 290 -2.00 -4.35 -28.28
C LYS A 290 -1.85 -3.29 -27.19
N ALA A 291 -1.02 -3.54 -26.20
CA ALA A 291 -0.73 -2.56 -25.17
C ALA A 291 0.10 -1.40 -25.76
N GLU A 292 -0.14 -0.22 -25.23
CA GLU A 292 0.52 1.03 -25.63
C GLU A 292 1.03 1.75 -24.37
N PRO A 293 1.98 2.69 -24.47
CA PRO A 293 2.38 3.52 -23.34
C PRO A 293 1.20 4.24 -22.70
N MET A 294 1.14 4.15 -21.39
CA MET A 294 0.07 4.70 -20.56
C MET A 294 0.58 5.82 -19.65
N ILE A 295 -0.31 6.69 -19.25
CA ILE A 295 -0.09 7.68 -18.20
C ILE A 295 -1.26 7.67 -17.23
N ALA A 296 -0.98 7.64 -15.92
CA ALA A 296 -2.00 7.91 -14.92
C ALA A 296 -1.87 9.35 -14.44
N MET A 297 -2.85 10.17 -14.81
CA MET A 297 -2.91 11.59 -14.46
C MET A 297 -3.22 11.79 -12.96
N PRO A 298 -2.92 12.94 -12.35
CA PRO A 298 -3.30 13.24 -10.98
C PRO A 298 -4.84 13.07 -10.78
N PHE A 299 -5.34 12.61 -9.62
CA PHE A 299 -4.58 12.30 -8.41
C PHE A 299 -4.82 10.84 -7.96
N HIS A 300 -4.93 9.89 -8.87
CA HIS A 300 -5.08 8.48 -8.56
C HIS A 300 -4.46 7.60 -9.65
N PRO A 301 -3.86 6.43 -9.31
CA PRO A 301 -3.30 5.51 -10.32
C PRO A 301 -4.32 4.98 -11.33
N SER A 302 -5.61 5.03 -11.04
CA SER A 302 -6.69 4.63 -11.96
C SER A 302 -7.16 5.75 -12.90
N ASN A 303 -6.61 6.96 -12.79
CA ASN A 303 -6.92 8.06 -13.73
C ASN A 303 -6.06 7.93 -15.00
N THR A 304 -6.25 6.83 -15.72
CA THR A 304 -5.39 6.40 -16.82
C THR A 304 -5.86 6.89 -18.18
N TYR A 305 -4.87 7.23 -19.02
CA TYR A 305 -5.03 7.57 -20.43
C TYR A 305 -3.94 6.86 -21.23
N LYS A 306 -4.16 6.64 -22.52
CA LYS A 306 -3.04 6.38 -23.43
C LYS A 306 -2.17 7.63 -23.48
N LEU A 307 -0.86 7.44 -23.39
CA LEU A 307 0.09 8.56 -23.43
C LEU A 307 -0.04 9.39 -24.72
N GLN A 308 -0.26 8.68 -25.85
CA GLN A 308 -0.43 9.35 -27.14
C GLN A 308 -1.67 10.24 -27.19
N ASP A 309 -2.80 9.83 -26.57
CA ASP A 309 -4.01 10.66 -26.52
C ASP A 309 -3.75 11.98 -25.78
N VAL A 310 -2.94 11.95 -24.69
CA VAL A 310 -2.55 13.17 -23.95
C VAL A 310 -1.64 14.07 -24.79
N ILE A 311 -0.73 13.48 -25.59
CA ILE A 311 0.16 14.22 -26.48
C ILE A 311 -0.62 14.88 -27.61
N ASP A 312 -1.59 14.18 -28.20
CA ASP A 312 -2.37 14.65 -29.37
C ASP A 312 -3.47 15.64 -28.96
N ASN A 313 -4.08 15.46 -27.78
CA ASN A 313 -5.20 16.27 -27.30
C ASN A 313 -4.92 16.89 -25.91
N PRO A 314 -3.79 17.62 -25.73
CA PRO A 314 -3.34 18.04 -24.39
C PRO A 314 -4.35 19.00 -23.72
N LYS A 315 -4.93 19.94 -24.48
CA LYS A 315 -5.85 20.94 -23.91
C LYS A 315 -7.13 20.30 -23.37
N GLU A 316 -7.71 19.37 -24.09
CA GLU A 316 -8.95 18.69 -23.69
C GLU A 316 -8.72 17.86 -22.42
N ILE A 317 -7.68 16.99 -22.45
CA ILE A 317 -7.44 16.07 -21.35
C ILE A 317 -6.95 16.81 -20.10
N LEU A 318 -6.01 17.75 -20.24
CA LEU A 318 -5.50 18.50 -19.09
C LEU A 318 -6.58 19.39 -18.47
N SER A 319 -7.46 20.02 -19.25
CA SER A 319 -8.59 20.79 -18.72
C SER A 319 -9.55 19.92 -17.90
N LYS A 320 -9.85 18.71 -18.38
CA LYS A 320 -10.70 17.78 -17.65
C LYS A 320 -10.07 17.36 -16.33
N VAL A 321 -8.78 16.97 -16.34
CA VAL A 321 -8.04 16.57 -15.13
C VAL A 321 -7.90 17.75 -14.16
N GLU A 322 -7.69 18.96 -14.64
CA GLU A 322 -7.62 20.19 -13.84
C GLU A 322 -8.96 20.47 -13.15
N GLU A 323 -10.07 20.36 -13.86
CA GLU A 323 -11.41 20.55 -13.30
C GLU A 323 -11.74 19.50 -12.21
N GLU A 324 -11.50 18.21 -12.50
CA GLU A 324 -11.69 17.11 -11.55
C GLU A 324 -10.78 17.25 -10.33
N GLY A 325 -9.51 17.64 -10.55
CA GLY A 325 -8.54 17.89 -9.49
C GLY A 325 -8.94 19.06 -8.59
N ASN A 326 -9.41 20.17 -9.13
CA ASN A 326 -9.89 21.30 -8.35
C ASN A 326 -11.12 20.96 -7.51
N LYS A 327 -12.06 20.17 -8.05
CA LYS A 327 -13.20 19.63 -7.28
C LYS A 327 -12.74 18.77 -6.12
N LEU A 328 -11.75 17.89 -6.34
CA LEU A 328 -11.21 16.98 -5.34
C LEU A 328 -10.44 17.74 -4.25
N LEU A 329 -9.58 18.70 -4.64
CA LEU A 329 -8.76 19.48 -3.71
C LEU A 329 -9.59 20.45 -2.85
N GLY A 330 -10.66 21.02 -3.40
CA GLY A 330 -11.58 21.89 -2.68
C GLY A 330 -10.94 23.14 -2.08
N PHE A 331 -9.87 23.68 -2.69
CA PHE A 331 -9.23 24.91 -2.23
C PHE A 331 -10.09 26.14 -2.47
N LYS A 332 -10.17 27.03 -1.49
CA LYS A 332 -10.94 28.30 -1.62
C LYS A 332 -10.15 29.42 -2.28
N ASN A 333 -8.82 29.45 -2.07
CA ASN A 333 -7.96 30.58 -2.47
C ASN A 333 -6.81 30.16 -3.40
N HIS A 334 -6.75 28.91 -3.81
CA HIS A 334 -5.73 28.36 -4.69
C HIS A 334 -6.40 27.53 -5.77
N GLU A 335 -5.78 27.48 -6.92
CA GLU A 335 -6.28 26.73 -8.06
C GLU A 335 -5.17 25.81 -8.57
N PHE A 336 -5.49 24.53 -8.69
CA PHE A 336 -4.63 23.55 -9.34
C PHE A 336 -4.66 23.80 -10.85
N LYS A 337 -3.48 23.91 -11.46
CA LYS A 337 -3.30 24.20 -12.89
C LYS A 337 -2.49 23.11 -13.57
N LEU A 338 -3.01 22.62 -14.69
CA LEU A 338 -2.30 21.73 -15.62
C LEU A 338 -2.24 22.31 -17.02
N THR A 339 -3.25 23.06 -17.42
CA THR A 339 -3.33 23.66 -18.75
C THR A 339 -2.22 24.69 -19.00
N ASP A 340 -1.65 25.28 -17.96
CA ASP A 340 -0.46 26.16 -18.02
C ASP A 340 0.84 25.41 -18.35
N LYS A 341 0.83 24.07 -18.37
CA LYS A 341 1.96 23.24 -18.81
C LYS A 341 1.98 23.03 -20.33
N ILE A 342 1.00 23.57 -21.06
CA ILE A 342 0.98 23.50 -22.51
C ILE A 342 1.78 24.69 -23.06
N VAL A 343 2.95 24.38 -23.60
CA VAL A 343 3.86 25.35 -24.23
C VAL A 343 3.99 24.97 -25.71
N ASP A 344 3.68 25.90 -26.59
CA ASP A 344 3.69 25.69 -28.06
C ASP A 344 2.89 24.44 -28.49
N GLY A 345 1.73 24.22 -27.86
CA GLY A 345 0.85 23.07 -28.12
C GLY A 345 1.32 21.73 -27.54
N LYS A 346 2.42 21.69 -26.80
CA LYS A 346 3.00 20.48 -26.21
C LYS A 346 3.01 20.55 -24.69
N VAL A 347 2.82 19.40 -24.01
CA VAL A 347 2.91 19.33 -22.56
C VAL A 347 4.37 19.32 -22.13
N LYS A 348 4.78 20.28 -21.29
CA LYS A 348 6.10 20.37 -20.69
C LYS A 348 6.00 20.09 -19.19
N VAL A 349 6.72 19.07 -18.71
CA VAL A 349 6.76 18.69 -17.30
C VAL A 349 7.96 19.35 -16.60
N SER A 350 7.84 19.53 -15.28
CA SER A 350 8.89 20.17 -14.46
C SER A 350 9.97 19.18 -14.02
N GLN A 351 9.61 17.90 -13.92
CA GLN A 351 10.47 16.91 -13.28
C GLN A 351 10.14 15.50 -13.77
N ALA A 352 11.15 14.64 -13.85
CA ALA A 352 11.04 13.22 -14.10
C ALA A 352 11.76 12.41 -13.02
N VAL A 353 11.16 11.29 -12.59
CA VAL A 353 11.74 10.43 -11.54
C VAL A 353 11.54 8.95 -11.88
N ILE A 354 12.60 8.17 -11.79
CA ILE A 354 12.56 6.70 -11.82
C ILE A 354 13.01 6.21 -10.46
N ALA A 355 12.09 5.59 -9.67
CA ALA A 355 12.39 5.25 -8.28
C ALA A 355 11.60 4.06 -7.74
N GLY A 356 12.02 3.58 -6.57
CA GLY A 356 11.30 2.59 -5.78
C GLY A 356 11.36 1.19 -6.33
N CYS A 357 10.48 0.35 -5.82
CA CYS A 357 10.40 -1.07 -6.18
C CYS A 357 9.78 -1.35 -7.56
N ALA A 358 9.08 -0.38 -8.13
CA ALA A 358 8.51 -0.45 -9.47
C ALA A 358 9.50 0.10 -10.52
N GLY A 359 9.99 1.33 -10.35
CA GLY A 359 10.84 1.99 -11.35
C GLY A 359 12.34 1.69 -11.21
N GLY A 360 12.84 1.55 -9.97
CA GLY A 360 14.27 1.43 -9.67
C GLY A 360 14.90 0.07 -9.97
N THR A 361 14.31 -0.74 -10.84
CA THR A 361 14.83 -2.05 -11.25
C THR A 361 16.00 -1.89 -12.23
N TYR A 362 16.85 -2.92 -12.31
CA TYR A 362 18.00 -2.94 -13.21
C TYR A 362 17.59 -2.73 -14.67
N ASP A 363 16.62 -3.52 -15.17
CA ASP A 363 16.16 -3.46 -16.56
C ASP A 363 15.60 -2.08 -16.92
N ASN A 364 14.78 -1.49 -16.06
CA ASN A 364 14.18 -0.17 -16.30
C ASN A 364 15.23 0.92 -16.42
N ILE A 365 16.25 0.92 -15.54
CA ILE A 365 17.28 1.95 -15.55
C ILE A 365 18.26 1.74 -16.72
N MET A 366 18.59 0.48 -17.05
CA MET A 366 19.40 0.18 -18.25
C MET A 366 18.70 0.66 -19.52
N VAL A 367 17.42 0.34 -19.69
CA VAL A 367 16.66 0.82 -20.88
C VAL A 367 16.58 2.35 -20.90
N ALA A 368 16.31 2.98 -19.76
CA ALA A 368 16.28 4.44 -19.68
C ALA A 368 17.65 5.06 -20.07
N SER A 369 18.76 4.43 -19.65
CA SER A 369 20.11 4.89 -20.01
C SER A 369 20.40 4.76 -21.50
N GLU A 370 19.90 3.71 -22.17
CA GLU A 370 20.06 3.54 -23.60
C GLU A 370 19.22 4.54 -24.42
N ILE A 371 18.01 4.85 -23.95
CA ILE A 371 17.13 5.85 -24.60
C ILE A 371 17.74 7.27 -24.53
N ILE A 372 18.36 7.62 -23.40
CA ILE A 372 18.92 8.97 -23.18
C ILE A 372 20.37 9.11 -23.61
N LYS A 373 21.03 8.02 -23.96
CA LYS A 373 22.42 7.99 -24.37
C LYS A 373 22.69 8.98 -25.52
N ASP A 374 23.79 9.72 -25.39
CA ASP A 374 24.21 10.76 -26.33
C ASP A 374 23.19 11.91 -26.52
N LYS A 375 22.25 12.06 -25.58
CA LYS A 375 21.30 13.16 -25.53
C LYS A 375 21.50 14.00 -24.26
N THR A 376 20.72 15.05 -24.10
CA THR A 376 20.77 15.92 -22.92
C THR A 376 19.35 16.25 -22.46
N ILE A 377 19.18 16.42 -21.16
CA ILE A 377 17.92 16.95 -20.58
C ILE A 377 17.80 18.46 -20.74
N GLY A 378 18.83 19.14 -21.31
CA GLY A 378 18.90 20.60 -21.45
C GLY A 378 19.45 21.29 -20.21
N SER A 379 19.50 22.62 -20.28
CA SER A 379 20.00 23.51 -19.22
C SER A 379 18.92 24.35 -18.54
N ASP A 380 17.66 24.02 -18.76
CA ASP A 380 16.49 24.68 -18.18
C ASP A 380 16.15 24.08 -16.79
N ALA A 381 15.05 24.52 -16.19
CA ALA A 381 14.61 24.09 -14.86
C ALA A 381 14.19 22.62 -14.75
N PHE A 382 14.01 21.92 -15.87
CA PHE A 382 13.66 20.50 -15.88
C PHE A 382 14.73 19.65 -15.18
N SER A 383 14.33 18.70 -14.35
CA SER A 383 15.23 17.80 -13.65
C SER A 383 14.85 16.34 -13.83
N PHE A 384 15.86 15.45 -13.86
CA PHE A 384 15.67 14.01 -13.98
C PHE A 384 16.43 13.27 -12.88
N MET A 385 15.71 12.54 -12.02
CA MET A 385 16.28 11.78 -10.91
C MET A 385 16.09 10.28 -11.09
N VAL A 386 17.11 9.49 -10.74
CA VAL A 386 17.13 8.04 -10.84
C VAL A 386 17.56 7.43 -9.49
N TYR A 387 16.76 6.52 -8.97
CA TYR A 387 16.99 5.82 -7.70
C TYR A 387 17.05 4.31 -7.95
N PRO A 388 18.23 3.67 -8.02
CA PRO A 388 18.34 2.22 -8.06
C PRO A 388 17.69 1.57 -6.84
N GLY A 389 17.00 0.45 -7.02
CA GLY A 389 16.23 -0.22 -5.96
C GLY A 389 17.08 -0.88 -4.87
N SER A 390 18.37 -1.16 -5.15
CA SER A 390 19.30 -1.73 -4.17
C SER A 390 20.77 -1.43 -4.55
N GLN A 391 21.68 -1.60 -3.60
CA GLN A 391 23.11 -1.47 -3.86
C GLN A 391 23.65 -2.50 -4.85
N PRO A 392 23.20 -3.78 -4.84
CA PRO A 392 23.54 -4.69 -5.94
C PRO A 392 23.15 -4.18 -7.32
N VAL A 393 21.94 -3.63 -7.47
CA VAL A 393 21.48 -3.00 -8.72
C VAL A 393 22.38 -1.80 -9.05
N ASN A 394 22.63 -0.93 -8.08
CA ASN A 394 23.48 0.23 -8.21
C ASN A 394 24.86 -0.11 -8.76
N LEU A 395 25.53 -1.10 -8.17
CA LEU A 395 26.86 -1.54 -8.61
C LEU A 395 26.85 -2.07 -10.06
N GLN A 396 25.82 -2.85 -10.43
CA GLN A 396 25.73 -3.37 -11.80
C GLN A 396 25.48 -2.27 -12.84
N LEU A 397 24.70 -1.24 -12.51
CA LEU A 397 24.48 -0.06 -13.37
C LEU A 397 25.79 0.71 -13.60
N ILE A 398 26.64 0.83 -12.57
CA ILE A 398 27.99 1.41 -12.69
C ILE A 398 28.84 0.56 -13.65
N LYS A 399 28.93 -0.74 -13.39
CA LYS A 399 29.76 -1.68 -14.18
C LYS A 399 29.32 -1.81 -15.63
N ASN A 400 28.05 -1.59 -15.91
CA ASN A 400 27.47 -1.77 -17.25
C ASN A 400 27.26 -0.46 -18.03
N GLY A 401 27.72 0.68 -17.48
CA GLY A 401 27.81 1.95 -18.18
C GLY A 401 26.54 2.83 -18.13
N ALA A 402 25.47 2.41 -17.44
CA ALA A 402 24.26 3.22 -17.32
C ALA A 402 24.51 4.58 -16.65
N TYR A 403 25.39 4.60 -15.64
CA TYR A 403 25.77 5.83 -14.93
C TYR A 403 26.45 6.85 -15.84
N ASP A 404 27.36 6.39 -16.72
CA ASP A 404 28.03 7.26 -17.67
C ASP A 404 27.02 7.97 -18.59
N ALA A 405 26.09 7.20 -19.18
CA ALA A 405 25.06 7.75 -20.06
C ALA A 405 24.12 8.72 -19.32
N LEU A 406 23.62 8.33 -18.15
CA LEU A 406 22.67 9.14 -17.37
C LEU A 406 23.30 10.45 -16.87
N ILE A 407 24.52 10.40 -16.31
CA ILE A 407 25.23 11.59 -15.80
C ILE A 407 25.57 12.55 -16.92
N LYS A 408 26.09 12.04 -18.05
CA LYS A 408 26.39 12.88 -19.22
C LYS A 408 25.14 13.56 -19.79
N ALA A 409 23.97 12.90 -19.70
CA ALA A 409 22.72 13.50 -20.11
C ALA A 409 22.21 14.58 -19.12
N GLY A 410 22.74 14.64 -17.89
CA GLY A 410 22.35 15.60 -16.85
C GLY A 410 21.42 15.01 -15.77
N ALA A 411 21.21 13.68 -15.75
CA ALA A 411 20.44 13.03 -14.71
C ALA A 411 21.16 13.00 -13.35
N ILE A 412 20.41 13.06 -12.26
CA ILE A 412 20.90 12.96 -10.88
C ILE A 412 20.63 11.55 -10.36
N ILE A 413 21.69 10.82 -9.99
CA ILE A 413 21.53 9.46 -9.44
C ILE A 413 21.61 9.53 -7.93
N LYS A 414 20.67 8.86 -7.27
CA LYS A 414 20.51 8.88 -5.82
C LYS A 414 20.53 7.46 -5.24
N PRO A 415 20.74 7.29 -3.92
CA PRO A 415 20.77 5.97 -3.29
C PRO A 415 19.37 5.34 -3.24
N ALA A 416 19.29 4.02 -2.93
CA ALA A 416 18.05 3.29 -2.74
C ALA A 416 17.18 3.92 -1.65
N PHE A 417 16.02 4.45 -2.02
CA PHE A 417 15.13 5.18 -1.15
C PHE A 417 13.69 5.19 -1.69
N CYS A 418 12.69 5.00 -0.82
CA CYS A 418 11.28 4.99 -1.19
C CYS A 418 10.63 6.40 -1.21
N GLY A 419 11.33 7.44 -0.79
CA GLY A 419 10.81 8.78 -0.59
C GLY A 419 9.94 9.34 -1.72
N PRO A 420 10.37 9.28 -3.00
CA PRO A 420 9.57 9.77 -4.11
C PRO A 420 8.20 9.08 -4.29
N CYS A 421 8.04 7.85 -3.77
CA CYS A 421 6.76 7.14 -3.83
C CYS A 421 5.71 7.69 -2.87
N PHE A 422 6.11 8.41 -1.80
CA PHE A 422 5.19 8.91 -0.77
C PHE A 422 5.37 10.40 -0.40
N GLY A 423 5.99 11.17 -1.29
CA GLY A 423 6.11 12.63 -1.14
C GLY A 423 7.15 13.08 -0.10
N ALA A 424 8.17 12.26 0.16
CA ALA A 424 9.25 12.56 1.11
C ALA A 424 10.62 12.77 0.43
N GLY A 425 10.62 13.22 -0.79
CA GLY A 425 11.85 13.53 -1.53
C GLY A 425 11.54 13.92 -2.96
N ASP A 426 12.37 14.80 -3.53
CA ASP A 426 12.22 15.32 -4.88
C ASP A 426 10.82 15.89 -5.17
N VAL A 427 10.28 16.64 -4.23
CA VAL A 427 9.03 17.39 -4.42
C VAL A 427 9.28 18.51 -5.43
N PRO A 428 8.48 18.65 -6.50
CA PRO A 428 8.66 19.72 -7.47
C PRO A 428 8.24 21.08 -6.88
N ASN A 429 8.50 22.16 -7.62
CA ASN A 429 8.07 23.50 -7.24
C ASN A 429 6.54 23.63 -7.14
N ASN A 430 6.08 24.74 -6.53
CA ASN A 430 4.64 25.01 -6.44
C ASN A 430 4.00 24.98 -7.85
N ASN A 431 2.85 24.30 -7.93
CA ASN A 431 2.14 23.98 -9.17
C ASN A 431 3.00 23.19 -10.19
N GLY A 432 4.11 22.57 -9.75
CA GLY A 432 4.94 21.73 -10.59
C GLY A 432 4.24 20.44 -11.00
N PHE A 433 4.51 19.97 -12.21
CA PHE A 433 4.01 18.71 -12.75
C PHE A 433 5.16 17.73 -12.95
N SER A 434 5.18 16.66 -12.17
CA SER A 434 6.20 15.62 -12.19
C SER A 434 5.67 14.35 -12.85
N ILE A 435 6.50 13.68 -13.67
CA ILE A 435 6.21 12.34 -14.18
C ILE A 435 7.10 11.33 -13.46
N ARG A 436 6.53 10.21 -13.01
CA ARG A 436 7.28 9.25 -12.19
C ARG A 436 6.97 7.80 -12.56
N HIS A 437 8.02 6.99 -12.60
CA HIS A 437 7.88 5.54 -12.48
C HIS A 437 7.99 5.18 -10.99
N THR A 438 6.89 5.39 -10.28
CA THR A 438 6.65 5.04 -8.88
C THR A 438 5.26 4.41 -8.77
N THR A 439 4.75 4.22 -7.55
CA THR A 439 3.51 3.45 -7.37
C THR A 439 2.26 4.29 -7.20
N ARG A 440 2.35 5.55 -6.74
CA ARG A 440 1.18 6.38 -6.36
C ARG A 440 1.34 7.85 -6.70
N ASN A 441 0.21 8.48 -6.99
CA ASN A 441 0.10 9.90 -7.32
C ASN A 441 -1.13 10.55 -6.65
N PHE A 442 -1.45 10.17 -5.41
CA PHE A 442 -2.60 10.70 -4.66
C PHE A 442 -2.49 12.21 -4.44
N GLU A 443 -3.66 12.85 -4.29
CA GLU A 443 -3.73 14.28 -3.98
C GLU A 443 -3.05 14.62 -2.66
N ARG A 444 -2.59 15.86 -2.56
CA ARG A 444 -1.99 16.43 -1.35
C ARG A 444 -0.80 15.64 -0.79
N ARG A 445 -0.18 14.80 -1.60
CA ARG A 445 1.01 14.05 -1.23
C ARG A 445 2.27 14.92 -1.35
N GLU A 446 2.29 15.74 -2.37
CA GLU A 446 3.39 16.67 -2.67
C GLU A 446 3.00 18.09 -2.27
N GLY A 447 3.95 18.86 -1.74
CA GLY A 447 3.74 20.26 -1.35
C GLY A 447 3.29 20.47 0.09
N SER A 448 3.30 21.73 0.52
CA SER A 448 2.86 22.18 1.86
C SER A 448 1.44 22.70 1.82
N LYS A 449 0.60 22.15 2.68
CA LYS A 449 -0.80 22.56 2.80
C LYS A 449 -1.04 23.91 3.40
N THR A 450 -0.29 24.23 4.45
CA THR A 450 -0.49 25.45 5.23
C THR A 450 -0.28 26.70 4.38
N ASP A 451 0.58 26.60 3.36
CA ASP A 451 0.93 27.72 2.49
C ASP A 451 0.25 27.67 1.13
N GLY A 452 -0.72 26.74 0.95
CA GLY A 452 -1.43 26.56 -0.31
C GLY A 452 -0.57 26.05 -1.46
N GLN A 453 0.57 25.45 -1.16
CA GLN A 453 1.43 24.85 -2.17
C GLN A 453 0.84 23.57 -2.70
N ILE A 454 0.85 23.41 -4.01
CA ILE A 454 0.36 22.24 -4.72
C ILE A 454 1.46 21.78 -5.66
N ALA A 455 1.66 20.47 -5.73
CA ALA A 455 2.41 19.83 -6.81
C ALA A 455 1.67 18.56 -7.21
N SER A 456 1.80 18.16 -8.45
CA SER A 456 1.11 17.00 -8.99
C SER A 456 2.06 16.00 -9.62
N VAL A 457 1.65 14.74 -9.58
CA VAL A 457 2.42 13.63 -10.13
C VAL A 457 1.54 12.85 -11.10
N ALA A 458 2.09 12.54 -12.29
CA ALA A 458 1.56 11.50 -13.16
C ALA A 458 2.48 10.28 -13.14
N LEU A 459 1.88 9.08 -13.23
CA LEU A 459 2.65 7.84 -13.31
C LEU A 459 2.87 7.44 -14.77
N MET A 460 4.11 7.09 -15.10
CA MET A 460 4.52 6.65 -16.44
C MET A 460 5.61 5.58 -16.36
N ASP A 461 5.78 4.82 -17.44
CA ASP A 461 6.90 3.88 -17.55
C ASP A 461 8.24 4.59 -17.75
N ALA A 462 9.32 3.99 -17.24
CA ALA A 462 10.69 4.50 -17.31
C ALA A 462 11.14 4.78 -18.75
N ARG A 463 10.64 4.04 -19.73
CA ARG A 463 10.96 4.23 -21.17
C ARG A 463 10.46 5.58 -21.66
N SER A 464 9.17 5.86 -21.47
CA SER A 464 8.57 7.15 -21.86
C SER A 464 9.06 8.31 -20.99
N ILE A 465 9.41 8.05 -19.72
CA ILE A 465 10.09 9.04 -18.85
C ILE A 465 11.46 9.42 -19.45
N ALA A 466 12.27 8.44 -19.85
CA ALA A 466 13.58 8.71 -20.47
C ALA A 466 13.45 9.43 -21.83
N ALA A 467 12.44 9.07 -22.63
CA ALA A 467 12.12 9.75 -23.89
C ALA A 467 11.74 11.22 -23.64
N THR A 468 10.90 11.48 -22.64
CA THR A 468 10.51 12.83 -22.22
C THR A 468 11.73 13.63 -21.71
N ALA A 469 12.60 12.99 -20.90
CA ALA A 469 13.82 13.61 -20.41
C ALA A 469 14.78 13.96 -21.56
N ALA A 470 14.97 13.06 -22.52
CA ALA A 470 15.79 13.29 -23.72
C ALA A 470 15.24 14.41 -24.63
N ASN A 471 13.97 14.80 -24.44
CA ASN A 471 13.30 15.89 -25.15
C ASN A 471 13.11 17.13 -24.23
N GLY A 472 13.98 17.34 -23.26
CA GLY A 472 14.00 18.53 -22.38
C GLY A 472 12.73 18.72 -21.56
N GLY A 473 12.04 17.63 -21.17
CA GLY A 473 10.80 17.64 -20.40
C GLY A 473 9.53 17.79 -21.24
N VAL A 474 9.61 17.76 -22.56
CA VAL A 474 8.44 17.70 -23.44
C VAL A 474 7.91 16.27 -23.47
N LEU A 475 6.64 16.09 -23.06
CA LEU A 475 6.00 14.78 -22.94
C LEU A 475 6.12 13.97 -24.24
N THR A 476 6.75 12.82 -24.16
CA THR A 476 7.14 12.01 -25.32
C THR A 476 6.89 10.53 -25.05
N SER A 477 6.28 9.84 -25.99
CA SER A 477 6.09 8.39 -25.96
C SER A 477 7.35 7.66 -26.42
N ALA A 478 7.69 6.56 -25.76
CA ALA A 478 8.78 5.67 -26.20
C ALA A 478 8.31 4.61 -27.19
N LEU A 479 7.03 4.59 -27.58
CA LEU A 479 6.49 3.58 -28.48
C LEU A 479 7.26 3.56 -29.80
N ASP A 480 7.71 2.37 -30.18
CA ASP A 480 8.45 2.07 -31.41
C ASP A 480 9.77 2.89 -31.58
N MET A 481 10.27 3.54 -30.48
CA MET A 481 11.59 4.19 -30.50
C MET A 481 12.71 3.18 -30.69
N GLU A 482 13.73 3.59 -31.45
CA GLU A 482 14.97 2.81 -31.59
C GLU A 482 15.90 3.05 -30.39
N TYR A 483 16.26 2.00 -29.68
CA TYR A 483 17.26 1.94 -28.61
C TYR A 483 17.82 0.52 -28.48
N ASN A 484 18.99 0.37 -27.86
CA ASN A 484 19.55 -0.96 -27.65
C ASN A 484 18.77 -1.70 -26.52
N GLU A 485 18.19 -2.84 -26.85
CA GLU A 485 17.50 -3.73 -25.89
C GLU A 485 18.42 -4.84 -25.35
N HIS A 486 19.63 -4.98 -25.92
CA HIS A 486 20.60 -6.02 -25.56
C HIS A 486 21.72 -5.44 -24.71
N PHE A 487 21.47 -5.37 -23.41
CA PHE A 487 22.49 -4.99 -22.43
C PHE A 487 22.94 -6.20 -21.60
N LYS A 488 24.07 -6.04 -20.89
CA LYS A 488 24.60 -7.11 -20.04
C LYS A 488 23.58 -7.46 -18.95
N PRO A 489 23.35 -8.76 -18.69
CA PRO A 489 22.42 -9.20 -17.67
C PRO A 489 22.89 -8.82 -16.27
N PHE A 490 21.93 -8.63 -15.36
CA PHE A 490 22.20 -8.39 -13.94
C PHE A 490 22.99 -9.56 -13.34
N ARG A 491 23.98 -9.21 -12.48
CA ARG A 491 24.76 -10.17 -11.69
C ARG A 491 24.70 -9.77 -10.22
N PHE A 492 24.33 -10.69 -9.37
CA PHE A 492 24.26 -10.46 -7.94
C PHE A 492 25.60 -10.70 -7.25
N GLU A 493 26.10 -9.69 -6.55
CA GLU A 493 27.33 -9.76 -5.76
C GLU A 493 26.99 -9.82 -4.28
N THR A 494 27.09 -11.03 -3.70
CA THR A 494 26.63 -11.33 -2.33
C THR A 494 27.39 -10.56 -1.23
N GLU A 495 28.64 -10.16 -1.52
CA GLU A 495 29.52 -9.42 -0.58
C GLU A 495 28.89 -8.10 -0.13
N ILE A 496 28.13 -7.44 -0.99
CA ILE A 496 27.48 -6.16 -0.68
C ILE A 496 26.59 -6.31 0.57
N TYR A 497 25.75 -7.33 0.59
CA TYR A 497 24.87 -7.59 1.72
C TYR A 497 25.58 -8.25 2.89
N LYS A 498 26.48 -9.21 2.66
CA LYS A 498 27.28 -9.85 3.72
C LYS A 498 28.06 -8.86 4.56
N ASN A 499 28.58 -7.80 3.94
CA ASN A 499 29.39 -6.80 4.62
C ASN A 499 28.57 -5.79 5.42
N ARG A 500 27.26 -5.71 5.21
CA ARG A 500 26.48 -4.58 5.74
C ARG A 500 25.21 -4.97 6.47
N ILE A 501 24.56 -6.09 6.12
CA ILE A 501 23.30 -6.49 6.71
C ILE A 501 23.54 -7.37 7.93
N TYR A 502 22.88 -7.02 9.04
CA TYR A 502 22.87 -7.89 10.22
C TYR A 502 21.81 -8.97 10.06
N ASN A 503 22.21 -10.24 10.13
CA ASN A 503 21.31 -11.39 10.11
C ASN A 503 21.43 -12.17 11.42
N GLY A 504 20.49 -11.91 12.33
CA GLY A 504 20.37 -12.58 13.63
C GLY A 504 19.27 -13.63 13.68
N PHE A 505 18.63 -13.98 12.57
CA PHE A 505 17.54 -14.96 12.59
C PHE A 505 17.96 -16.30 13.17
N GLY A 506 17.18 -16.80 14.12
CA GLY A 506 17.49 -18.02 14.86
C GLY A 506 18.59 -17.88 15.94
N LYS A 507 19.15 -16.68 16.14
CA LYS A 507 20.21 -16.38 17.08
C LYS A 507 19.88 -15.13 17.93
N PRO A 508 18.76 -15.12 18.69
CA PRO A 508 18.42 -14.00 19.55
C PRO A 508 19.45 -13.82 20.66
N ILE A 509 19.68 -12.57 21.06
CA ILE A 509 20.54 -12.18 22.17
C ILE A 509 19.64 -11.57 23.26
N PRO A 510 19.03 -12.34 24.16
CA PRO A 510 18.06 -11.87 25.15
C PRO A 510 18.56 -10.73 26.03
N GLU A 511 19.86 -10.70 26.35
CA GLU A 511 20.54 -9.69 27.16
C GLU A 511 20.86 -8.40 26.42
N GLU A 512 20.70 -8.36 25.08
CA GLU A 512 20.91 -7.13 24.30
C GLU A 512 20.00 -6.00 24.81
N LYS A 513 20.58 -4.83 25.04
CA LYS A 513 19.86 -3.65 25.50
C LYS A 513 19.23 -2.95 24.30
N ILE A 514 17.91 -2.72 24.39
CA ILE A 514 17.23 -1.95 23.35
C ILE A 514 17.64 -0.49 23.48
N VAL A 515 17.99 0.12 22.36
CA VAL A 515 18.32 1.54 22.27
C VAL A 515 17.04 2.34 21.98
N PHE A 516 16.65 3.21 22.94
CA PHE A 516 15.52 4.11 22.77
C PHE A 516 16.03 5.52 22.50
N GLY A 517 15.57 6.12 21.41
CA GLY A 517 15.73 7.56 21.22
C GLY A 517 14.65 8.37 21.94
N PRO A 518 14.85 9.67 22.17
CA PRO A 518 13.89 10.52 22.90
C PRO A 518 12.49 10.58 22.27
N ASN A 519 12.38 10.30 20.96
CA ASN A 519 11.10 10.30 20.25
C ASN A 519 10.37 8.95 20.31
N ILE A 520 11.01 7.89 20.78
CA ILE A 520 10.39 6.55 20.85
C ILE A 520 9.66 6.43 22.18
N THR A 521 8.33 6.39 22.12
CA THR A 521 7.48 6.33 23.33
C THR A 521 6.64 5.05 23.34
N ASP A 522 6.25 4.63 24.53
CA ASP A 522 5.34 3.52 24.71
C ASP A 522 3.93 3.85 24.20
N ILE A 523 3.19 2.81 23.85
CA ILE A 523 1.80 2.93 23.42
C ILE A 523 0.95 3.30 24.64
N PRO A 524 0.06 4.31 24.52
CA PRO A 524 -0.86 4.69 25.59
C PRO A 524 -1.74 3.52 26.04
N LYS A 525 -2.05 3.46 27.32
CA LYS A 525 -3.01 2.48 27.86
C LYS A 525 -4.41 2.77 27.31
N LEU A 526 -5.03 1.74 26.74
CA LEU A 526 -6.40 1.79 26.22
C LEU A 526 -7.34 1.00 27.13
N GLU A 527 -8.57 1.51 27.30
CA GLU A 527 -9.58 0.88 28.14
C GLU A 527 -10.40 -0.14 27.35
N GLU A 528 -10.95 -1.15 28.06
CA GLU A 528 -11.90 -2.12 27.52
C GLU A 528 -13.22 -1.48 27.11
N LEU A 529 -13.95 -2.10 26.20
CA LEU A 529 -15.29 -1.67 25.84
C LEU A 529 -16.26 -1.92 27.00
N LYS A 530 -16.94 -0.86 27.43
CA LYS A 530 -17.98 -0.92 28.46
C LYS A 530 -19.32 -1.38 27.87
N ASP A 531 -20.33 -1.55 28.70
CA ASP A 531 -21.65 -2.07 28.29
C ASP A 531 -22.34 -1.18 27.25
N ASN A 532 -22.18 0.13 27.37
CA ASN A 532 -22.77 1.11 26.46
C ASN A 532 -21.69 1.96 25.77
N LEU A 533 -22.04 2.56 24.64
CA LEU A 533 -21.16 3.42 23.85
C LEU A 533 -21.82 4.78 23.60
N ALA A 534 -21.08 5.85 23.82
CA ALA A 534 -21.47 7.20 23.43
C ALA A 534 -20.36 7.80 22.58
N ILE A 535 -20.65 8.17 21.33
CA ILE A 535 -19.67 8.73 20.39
C ILE A 535 -20.16 10.06 19.83
N LYS A 536 -19.22 11.00 19.68
CA LYS A 536 -19.46 12.29 19.03
C LYS A 536 -18.81 12.33 17.66
N VAL A 537 -19.54 12.78 16.65
CA VAL A 537 -19.02 13.01 15.30
C VAL A 537 -18.16 14.28 15.32
N VAL A 538 -16.85 14.11 15.21
CA VAL A 538 -15.86 15.20 15.28
C VAL A 538 -15.26 15.56 13.93
N SER A 539 -15.58 14.82 12.89
CA SER A 539 -15.27 15.17 11.49
C SER A 539 -16.26 14.50 10.52
N VAL A 540 -16.62 15.22 9.47
CA VAL A 540 -17.52 14.77 8.40
C VAL A 540 -16.81 14.93 7.07
N ILE A 541 -16.61 13.83 6.35
CA ILE A 541 -15.88 13.78 5.08
C ILE A 541 -16.82 13.31 3.97
N ASN A 542 -17.23 14.23 3.13
CA ASN A 542 -18.21 13.97 2.07
C ASN A 542 -17.58 13.57 0.70
N ASP A 543 -16.27 13.46 0.65
CA ASP A 543 -15.58 13.03 -0.58
C ASP A 543 -15.97 11.60 -0.97
N PRO A 544 -15.95 11.29 -2.27
CA PRO A 544 -16.26 9.95 -2.76
C PRO A 544 -15.39 8.85 -2.14
N VAL A 545 -14.11 9.15 -1.91
CA VAL A 545 -13.12 8.26 -1.28
C VAL A 545 -12.24 9.06 -0.34
N THR A 546 -11.96 8.52 0.84
CA THR A 546 -10.99 9.07 1.81
C THR A 546 -9.80 8.12 1.92
N THR A 547 -8.63 8.63 1.58
CA THR A 547 -7.40 7.84 1.59
C THR A 547 -6.77 7.76 2.99
N THR A 548 -5.93 6.75 3.21
CA THR A 548 -5.12 6.67 4.44
C THR A 548 -4.11 7.83 4.55
N ASP A 549 -3.73 8.45 3.43
CA ASP A 549 -2.87 9.65 3.40
C ASP A 549 -3.58 10.91 3.92
N GLU A 550 -4.90 10.99 3.74
CA GLU A 550 -5.71 12.07 4.32
C GLU A 550 -5.98 11.85 5.80
N LEU A 551 -6.17 10.60 6.22
CA LEU A 551 -6.36 10.26 7.64
C LEU A 551 -5.10 10.53 8.46
N ILE A 552 -3.92 10.22 7.91
CA ILE A 552 -2.62 10.55 8.50
C ILE A 552 -1.58 10.77 7.39
N PRO A 553 -1.07 11.99 7.23
CA PRO A 553 -0.10 12.32 6.18
C PRO A 553 1.15 11.43 6.22
N SER A 554 1.73 11.11 5.06
CA SER A 554 2.91 10.24 5.01
C SER A 554 4.23 10.99 5.05
N GLY A 555 4.48 11.91 4.13
CA GLY A 555 5.79 12.54 3.96
C GLY A 555 6.27 13.32 5.18
N GLU A 556 5.60 14.41 5.48
CA GLU A 556 5.96 15.37 6.54
C GLU A 556 5.92 14.80 7.97
N THR A 557 5.16 13.73 8.20
CA THR A 557 4.98 13.13 9.54
C THR A 557 5.81 11.86 9.74
N SER A 558 6.56 11.43 8.74
CA SER A 558 7.27 10.16 8.77
C SER A 558 8.21 10.01 9.98
N SER A 559 8.86 11.09 10.39
CA SER A 559 9.77 11.12 11.55
C SER A 559 9.08 10.99 12.91
N TYR A 560 7.76 11.18 12.99
CA TYR A 560 7.02 11.09 14.26
C TYR A 560 6.33 9.73 14.46
N ARG A 561 6.53 8.78 13.55
CA ARG A 561 5.88 7.46 13.58
C ARG A 561 6.18 6.64 14.84
N SER A 562 7.30 6.92 15.49
CA SER A 562 7.72 6.26 16.74
C SER A 562 7.15 6.88 18.01
N ASN A 563 6.39 8.00 17.87
CA ASN A 563 5.71 8.67 18.96
C ASN A 563 4.20 8.76 18.67
N PRO A 564 3.41 7.79 19.15
CA PRO A 564 1.99 7.69 18.81
C PRO A 564 1.17 8.94 19.11
N LEU A 565 1.42 9.57 20.26
CA LEU A 565 0.68 10.77 20.68
C LEU A 565 1.05 11.99 19.83
N LYS A 566 2.34 12.18 19.56
CA LYS A 566 2.82 13.28 18.72
C LYS A 566 2.37 13.11 17.26
N LEU A 567 2.39 11.88 16.75
CA LEU A 567 1.89 11.59 15.42
C LEU A 567 0.39 11.89 15.32
N ALA A 568 -0.39 11.56 16.34
CA ALA A 568 -1.84 11.79 16.36
C ALA A 568 -2.22 13.28 16.18
N GLU A 569 -1.33 14.22 16.55
CA GLU A 569 -1.54 15.67 16.33
C GLU A 569 -1.66 16.04 14.85
N PHE A 570 -1.22 15.16 13.94
CA PHE A 570 -1.31 15.36 12.50
C PHE A 570 -2.50 14.62 11.84
N ALA A 571 -3.33 13.94 12.64
CA ALA A 571 -4.48 13.23 12.10
C ALA A 571 -5.43 14.20 11.39
N LEU A 572 -5.88 13.84 10.18
CA LEU A 572 -6.72 14.66 9.29
C LEU A 572 -6.18 16.09 9.04
N SER A 573 -4.90 16.38 9.32
CA SER A 573 -4.33 17.72 9.13
C SER A 573 -4.42 18.22 7.69
N ARG A 574 -4.54 17.32 6.72
CA ARG A 574 -4.74 17.63 5.31
C ARG A 574 -6.20 17.75 4.89
N LYS A 575 -7.16 17.51 5.77
CA LYS A 575 -8.58 17.46 5.43
C LYS A 575 -9.44 18.33 6.34
N ASP A 576 -9.18 18.25 7.63
CA ASP A 576 -9.97 18.91 8.65
C ASP A 576 -9.06 19.39 9.79
N LEU A 577 -8.59 20.62 9.71
CA LEU A 577 -7.67 21.22 10.67
C LEU A 577 -8.25 21.30 12.10
N GLY A 578 -9.57 21.30 12.25
CA GLY A 578 -10.23 21.33 13.55
C GLY A 578 -10.41 19.97 14.21
N TYR A 579 -10.15 18.86 13.49
CA TYR A 579 -10.39 17.50 13.96
C TYR A 579 -9.70 17.20 15.31
N VAL A 580 -8.39 17.45 15.39
CA VAL A 580 -7.59 17.13 16.57
C VAL A 580 -8.10 17.85 17.81
N ALA A 581 -8.44 19.15 17.70
CA ALA A 581 -8.97 19.93 18.82
C ALA A 581 -10.31 19.34 19.31
N ARG A 582 -11.26 19.08 18.41
CA ARG A 582 -12.56 18.50 18.76
C ARG A 582 -12.46 17.10 19.35
N ALA A 583 -11.55 16.26 18.83
CA ALA A 583 -11.33 14.93 19.37
C ALA A 583 -10.72 14.96 20.79
N LYS A 584 -9.81 15.89 21.04
CA LYS A 584 -9.25 16.12 22.39
C LYS A 584 -10.29 16.58 23.40
N GLU A 585 -11.22 17.45 23.02
CA GLU A 585 -12.33 17.86 23.89
C GLU A 585 -13.17 16.65 24.37
N VAL A 586 -13.35 15.66 23.49
CA VAL A 586 -14.02 14.40 23.87
C VAL A 586 -13.13 13.58 24.80
N ARG A 587 -11.84 13.45 24.46
CA ARG A 587 -10.86 12.67 25.25
C ARG A 587 -10.70 13.20 26.67
N ASP A 588 -10.61 14.50 26.81
CA ASP A 588 -10.32 15.15 28.09
C ASP A 588 -11.56 15.26 29.00
N GLY A 589 -12.71 14.71 28.52
CA GLY A 589 -13.96 14.62 29.30
C GLY A 589 -14.68 15.94 29.53
N SER A 590 -14.28 17.00 28.82
CA SER A 590 -14.86 18.35 28.92
C SER A 590 -16.12 18.55 28.08
N ASN A 591 -16.51 17.55 27.31
CA ASN A 591 -17.66 17.66 26.39
C ASN A 591 -18.99 17.42 27.10
N MET A 592 -19.63 18.52 27.55
CA MET A 592 -20.90 18.50 28.30
C MET A 592 -22.06 17.94 27.47
N ASP A 593 -22.04 18.08 26.13
CA ASP A 593 -23.11 17.60 25.27
C ASP A 593 -23.24 16.08 25.34
N ILE A 594 -22.12 15.33 25.31
CA ILE A 594 -22.13 13.87 25.44
C ILE A 594 -22.66 13.46 26.82
N LEU A 595 -22.23 14.14 27.88
CA LEU A 595 -22.69 13.83 29.24
C LEU A 595 -24.20 14.06 29.38
N THR A 596 -24.72 15.16 28.82
CA THR A 596 -26.16 15.43 28.76
C THR A 596 -26.92 14.37 27.97
N ALA A 597 -26.36 13.89 26.86
CA ALA A 597 -26.98 12.81 26.07
C ALA A 597 -27.03 11.49 26.85
N ILE A 598 -25.97 11.14 27.59
CA ILE A 598 -25.91 9.94 28.45
C ILE A 598 -26.98 10.03 29.55
N GLU A 599 -27.11 11.19 30.21
CA GLU A 599 -28.13 11.42 31.23
C GLU A 599 -29.56 11.29 30.66
N LYS A 600 -29.84 11.84 29.48
CA LYS A 600 -31.14 11.74 28.81
C LYS A 600 -31.50 10.29 28.45
N GLU A 601 -30.54 9.40 28.32
CA GLU A 601 -30.76 7.97 28.08
C GLU A 601 -30.77 7.15 29.37
N TYR A 602 -30.70 7.80 30.56
CA TYR A 602 -30.73 7.16 31.88
C TYR A 602 -29.59 6.15 32.07
N LEU A 603 -28.40 6.44 31.53
CA LEU A 603 -27.21 5.59 31.65
C LEU A 603 -26.26 6.08 32.73
N ASP A 604 -25.67 5.15 33.51
CA ASP A 604 -24.56 5.51 34.39
C ASP A 604 -23.28 5.71 33.56
N LYS A 605 -22.64 6.87 33.70
CA LYS A 605 -21.38 7.19 33.02
C LYS A 605 -20.30 6.11 33.20
N LYS A 606 -20.31 5.39 34.31
CA LYS A 606 -19.33 4.33 34.59
C LYS A 606 -19.45 3.16 33.61
N ASP A 607 -20.66 2.91 33.10
CA ASP A 607 -20.98 1.80 32.21
C ASP A 607 -20.96 2.24 30.72
N VAL A 608 -20.48 3.45 30.42
CA VAL A 608 -20.43 4.00 29.07
C VAL A 608 -19.01 4.22 28.62
N SER A 609 -18.62 3.64 27.48
CA SER A 609 -17.42 4.01 26.74
C SER A 609 -17.72 5.32 26.00
N ILE A 610 -17.00 6.38 26.35
CA ILE A 610 -17.13 7.70 25.71
C ILE A 610 -16.01 7.85 24.69
N GLY A 611 -16.36 8.26 23.46
CA GLY A 611 -15.36 8.45 22.43
C GLY A 611 -15.81 9.36 21.29
N SER A 612 -14.89 9.60 20.38
CA SER A 612 -15.18 10.32 19.14
C SER A 612 -15.35 9.34 17.96
N THR A 613 -15.86 9.86 16.85
CA THR A 613 -15.94 9.17 15.57
C THR A 613 -15.78 10.15 14.41
N ILE A 614 -15.32 9.64 13.28
CA ILE A 614 -15.42 10.32 11.98
C ILE A 614 -16.59 9.72 11.21
N TYR A 615 -17.22 10.52 10.34
CA TYR A 615 -18.10 10.01 9.29
C TYR A 615 -17.44 10.22 7.92
N ALA A 616 -17.44 9.18 7.08
CA ALA A 616 -16.93 9.27 5.72
C ALA A 616 -17.74 8.37 4.77
N ARG A 617 -17.82 8.72 3.47
CA ARG A 617 -18.53 7.88 2.48
C ARG A 617 -17.81 6.56 2.24
N LYS A 618 -16.55 6.62 1.79
CA LYS A 618 -15.71 5.43 1.55
C LYS A 618 -14.34 5.69 2.14
N VAL A 619 -14.01 5.01 3.23
CA VAL A 619 -12.86 5.32 4.06
C VAL A 619 -11.74 4.28 3.96
N GLY A 620 -10.48 4.75 3.97
CA GLY A 620 -9.31 3.91 4.17
C GLY A 620 -8.73 3.29 2.91
N ASP A 621 -8.84 4.00 1.78
CA ASP A 621 -8.16 3.59 0.55
C ASP A 621 -6.64 3.83 0.64
N GLY A 622 -5.85 3.04 -0.09
CA GLY A 622 -4.43 3.22 -0.26
C GLY A 622 -3.56 2.37 0.65
N SER A 623 -2.63 3.00 1.40
CA SER A 623 -1.57 2.33 2.16
C SER A 623 -2.10 1.48 3.32
N ALA A 624 -1.38 0.40 3.68
CA ALA A 624 -1.66 -0.42 4.87
C ALA A 624 -1.26 0.28 6.19
N ARG A 625 -1.40 1.61 6.27
CA ARG A 625 -0.97 2.39 7.44
C ARG A 625 -1.91 2.19 8.61
N GLU A 626 -1.46 1.44 9.57
CA GLU A 626 -2.12 1.24 10.86
C GLU A 626 -2.31 2.58 11.60
N GLN A 627 -1.40 3.54 11.41
CA GLN A 627 -1.48 4.85 12.03
C GLN A 627 -2.73 5.66 11.62
N ALA A 628 -3.30 5.37 10.46
CA ALA A 628 -4.57 5.97 10.04
C ALA A 628 -5.72 5.61 11.00
N ALA A 629 -5.65 4.48 11.70
CA ALA A 629 -6.59 4.06 12.73
C ALA A 629 -6.08 4.39 14.15
N SER A 630 -4.82 4.03 14.47
CA SER A 630 -4.28 4.23 15.82
C SER A 630 -4.27 5.70 16.26
N CYS A 631 -3.95 6.64 15.37
CA CYS A 631 -3.97 8.07 15.70
C CYS A 631 -5.36 8.55 16.09
N GLN A 632 -6.40 8.08 15.43
CA GLN A 632 -7.78 8.38 15.83
C GLN A 632 -8.09 7.81 17.22
N ARG A 633 -7.66 6.56 17.48
CA ARG A 633 -7.85 5.92 18.79
C ARG A 633 -7.14 6.67 19.91
N PHE A 634 -5.92 7.13 19.71
CA PHE A 634 -5.19 7.92 20.70
C PHE A 634 -5.81 9.31 20.95
N LEU A 635 -6.57 9.82 20.02
CA LEU A 635 -7.37 11.05 20.16
C LEU A 635 -8.79 10.80 20.68
N SER A 636 -9.13 9.61 21.15
CA SER A 636 -10.42 9.20 21.72
C SER A 636 -11.38 8.45 20.81
N ALA A 637 -11.05 8.18 19.54
CA ALA A 637 -12.00 7.48 18.68
C ALA A 637 -12.33 6.08 19.24
N SER A 638 -13.63 5.76 19.27
CA SER A 638 -14.16 4.44 19.68
C SER A 638 -14.87 3.73 18.53
N ALA A 639 -15.13 4.42 17.43
CA ALA A 639 -15.72 3.88 16.22
C ALA A 639 -15.32 4.68 14.98
N ASN A 640 -15.55 4.12 13.80
CA ASN A 640 -15.69 4.85 12.54
C ASN A 640 -17.10 4.62 11.99
N LEU A 641 -17.68 5.66 11.39
CA LEU A 641 -18.94 5.61 10.65
C LEU A 641 -18.64 5.76 9.15
N ALA A 642 -19.05 4.80 8.36
CA ALA A 642 -18.82 4.86 6.91
C ALA A 642 -19.95 4.19 6.13
N LYS A 643 -20.21 4.65 4.89
CA LYS A 643 -21.03 3.88 3.96
C LYS A 643 -20.28 2.63 3.51
N GLU A 644 -18.97 2.75 3.27
CA GLU A 644 -18.11 1.68 2.82
C GLU A 644 -16.69 1.81 3.38
N TYR A 645 -16.07 0.68 3.72
CA TYR A 645 -14.63 0.58 3.95
C TYR A 645 -13.94 0.23 2.63
N ALA A 646 -13.03 1.09 2.20
CA ALA A 646 -12.37 0.96 0.89
C ALA A 646 -11.55 -0.33 0.78
N THR A 647 -10.89 -0.73 1.87
CA THR A 647 -10.06 -1.94 1.92
C THR A 647 -10.29 -2.73 3.21
N LYS A 648 -10.11 -4.07 3.13
CA LYS A 648 -10.07 -4.93 4.32
C LYS A 648 -8.98 -4.47 5.29
N ARG A 649 -7.82 -4.04 4.77
CA ARG A 649 -6.67 -3.58 5.56
C ARG A 649 -7.03 -2.48 6.55
N TYR A 650 -7.74 -1.45 6.10
CA TYR A 650 -8.14 -0.36 6.98
C TYR A 650 -9.17 -0.79 8.02
N ARG A 651 -10.18 -1.59 7.60
CA ARG A 651 -11.18 -2.15 8.52
C ARG A 651 -10.52 -2.99 9.63
N SER A 652 -9.57 -3.85 9.27
CA SER A 652 -8.80 -4.65 10.24
C SER A 652 -8.02 -3.78 11.21
N ASN A 653 -7.41 -2.69 10.74
CA ASN A 653 -6.70 -1.75 11.62
C ASN A 653 -7.65 -1.06 12.61
N VAL A 654 -8.85 -0.66 12.17
CA VAL A 654 -9.90 -0.10 13.07
C VAL A 654 -10.22 -1.10 14.19
N ILE A 655 -10.46 -2.36 13.85
CA ILE A 655 -10.76 -3.44 14.80
C ILE A 655 -9.58 -3.69 15.74
N ASN A 656 -8.37 -3.83 15.23
CA ASN A 656 -7.18 -4.14 16.01
C ASN A 656 -6.84 -3.04 17.05
N TRP A 657 -7.27 -1.82 16.80
CA TRP A 657 -7.19 -0.72 17.76
C TRP A 657 -8.45 -0.58 18.63
N GLY A 658 -9.34 -1.59 18.62
CA GLY A 658 -10.52 -1.67 19.46
C GLY A 658 -11.64 -0.70 19.09
N MET A 659 -11.62 -0.16 17.88
CA MET A 659 -12.69 0.69 17.36
C MET A 659 -13.72 -0.14 16.60
N ILE A 660 -15.00 0.25 16.68
CA ILE A 660 -16.09 -0.46 16.01
C ILE A 660 -16.26 0.10 14.58
N PRO A 661 -16.19 -0.76 13.54
CA PRO A 661 -16.33 -0.34 12.15
C PRO A 661 -17.82 -0.34 11.74
N PHE A 662 -18.58 0.69 12.13
CA PHE A 662 -19.98 0.81 11.72
C PHE A 662 -20.13 1.15 10.24
N ARG A 663 -21.12 0.52 9.60
CA ARG A 663 -21.63 0.91 8.28
C ARG A 663 -23.01 1.54 8.42
N THR A 664 -23.29 2.53 7.57
CA THR A 664 -24.56 3.26 7.58
C THR A 664 -24.84 3.91 6.23
N GLU A 665 -26.10 3.98 5.84
CA GLU A 665 -26.58 4.77 4.71
C GLU A 665 -27.00 6.19 5.14
N ASP A 666 -27.16 6.41 6.45
CA ASP A 666 -27.52 7.72 6.99
C ASP A 666 -26.36 8.72 6.82
N GLN A 667 -26.70 9.99 6.74
CA GLN A 667 -25.75 11.11 6.77
C GLN A 667 -25.67 11.68 8.18
N PHE A 668 -24.47 12.05 8.58
CA PHE A 668 -24.21 12.64 9.88
C PHE A 668 -23.67 14.05 9.74
N ASP A 669 -23.97 14.88 10.74
CA ASP A 669 -23.49 16.24 10.84
C ASP A 669 -22.40 16.35 11.90
N LEU A 670 -21.58 17.38 11.80
CA LEU A 670 -20.58 17.68 12.82
C LEU A 670 -21.29 17.95 14.17
N ASN A 671 -20.77 17.37 15.24
CA ASN A 671 -21.31 17.38 16.61
C ASN A 671 -22.52 16.48 16.86
N ASP A 672 -22.98 15.69 15.92
CA ASP A 672 -23.94 14.63 16.20
C ASP A 672 -23.41 13.72 17.31
N ILE A 673 -24.30 13.29 18.22
CA ILE A 673 -23.96 12.36 19.30
C ILE A 673 -24.80 11.09 19.11
N ILE A 674 -24.12 9.96 19.13
CA ILE A 674 -24.76 8.65 18.92
C ILE A 674 -24.55 7.83 20.20
N ILE A 675 -25.67 7.29 20.74
CA ILE A 675 -25.66 6.39 21.88
C ILE A 675 -26.10 5.01 21.43
N VAL A 676 -25.29 4.01 21.75
CA VAL A 676 -25.57 2.58 21.51
C VAL A 676 -25.64 1.88 22.85
N LYS A 677 -26.83 1.44 23.23
CA LYS A 677 -27.05 0.67 24.47
C LYS A 677 -26.67 -0.79 24.26
N ASN A 678 -26.15 -1.42 25.28
CA ASN A 678 -25.75 -2.82 25.28
C ASN A 678 -24.79 -3.22 24.14
N ILE A 679 -23.94 -2.31 23.71
CA ILE A 679 -23.00 -2.54 22.58
C ILE A 679 -22.11 -3.76 22.85
N ARG A 680 -21.72 -4.00 24.10
CA ARG A 680 -20.93 -5.17 24.47
C ARG A 680 -21.63 -6.47 24.08
N LYS A 681 -22.92 -6.60 24.40
CA LYS A 681 -23.73 -7.77 24.03
C LYS A 681 -23.91 -7.89 22.52
N VAL A 682 -24.10 -6.80 21.81
CA VAL A 682 -24.18 -6.75 20.34
C VAL A 682 -22.91 -7.36 19.71
N ILE A 683 -21.73 -6.98 20.21
CA ILE A 683 -20.44 -7.54 19.73
C ILE A 683 -20.31 -9.01 20.12
N GLU A 684 -20.64 -9.40 21.37
CA GLU A 684 -20.58 -10.79 21.84
C GLU A 684 -21.47 -11.72 20.99
N ASN A 685 -22.69 -11.30 20.70
CA ASN A 685 -23.66 -12.06 19.88
C ASN A 685 -23.34 -12.04 18.39
N ASN A 686 -22.46 -11.14 17.93
CA ASN A 686 -22.19 -10.89 16.51
C ASN A 686 -23.43 -10.40 15.74
N ASP A 687 -24.22 -9.52 16.37
CA ASP A 687 -25.40 -8.94 15.76
C ASP A 687 -25.00 -7.96 14.64
N ASN A 688 -25.60 -8.11 13.45
CA ASN A 688 -25.26 -7.28 12.29
C ASN A 688 -25.95 -5.92 12.32
N ILE A 689 -27.15 -5.85 12.93
CA ILE A 689 -27.94 -4.62 13.02
C ILE A 689 -27.88 -4.09 14.45
N VAL A 690 -27.60 -2.82 14.60
CA VAL A 690 -27.36 -2.16 15.87
C VAL A 690 -28.33 -0.97 15.99
N ASP A 691 -29.26 -1.06 16.94
CA ASP A 691 -30.13 0.05 17.26
C ASP A 691 -29.36 1.13 18.02
N ALA A 692 -29.48 2.37 17.58
CA ALA A 692 -28.80 3.51 18.16
C ALA A 692 -29.72 4.73 18.26
N VAL A 693 -29.36 5.65 19.15
CA VAL A 693 -30.04 6.93 19.34
C VAL A 693 -29.11 8.04 18.89
N LEU A 694 -29.56 8.84 17.94
CA LEU A 694 -28.88 10.02 17.44
C LEU A 694 -29.46 11.28 18.09
N PHE A 695 -28.61 12.10 18.70
CA PHE A 695 -28.92 13.44 19.15
C PHE A 695 -28.34 14.44 18.15
N ARG A 696 -29.22 15.17 17.46
CA ARG A 696 -28.90 16.22 16.50
C ARG A 696 -29.71 17.48 16.81
N ASN A 697 -29.07 18.63 17.00
CA ASN A 697 -29.74 19.91 17.29
C ASN A 697 -30.77 19.83 18.43
N LYS A 698 -30.49 19.05 19.47
CA LYS A 698 -31.37 18.76 20.63
C LYS A 698 -32.54 17.81 20.33
N GLU A 699 -32.71 17.39 19.07
CA GLU A 699 -33.70 16.37 18.70
C GLU A 699 -33.12 14.97 18.92
N LYS A 700 -34.01 14.03 19.22
CA LYS A 700 -33.70 12.62 19.43
C LYS A 700 -34.28 11.80 18.29
N LEU A 701 -33.45 11.04 17.58
CA LEU A 701 -33.83 10.20 16.45
C LEU A 701 -33.38 8.75 16.71
N ASN A 702 -34.21 7.79 16.40
CA ASN A 702 -33.79 6.38 16.41
C ASN A 702 -33.21 6.05 15.02
N ILE A 703 -32.01 5.47 15.02
CA ILE A 703 -31.28 5.07 13.81
C ILE A 703 -30.84 3.62 13.91
N LYS A 704 -30.47 3.03 12.76
CA LYS A 704 -29.86 1.71 12.71
C LYS A 704 -28.46 1.80 12.07
N LEU A 705 -27.50 1.25 12.78
CA LEU A 705 -26.15 1.05 12.25
C LEU A 705 -25.96 -0.42 11.88
N THR A 706 -24.98 -0.71 11.06
CA THR A 706 -24.65 -2.07 10.66
C THR A 706 -23.18 -2.37 11.01
N ILE A 707 -22.92 -3.60 11.47
CA ILE A 707 -21.57 -4.13 11.63
C ILE A 707 -21.48 -5.35 10.72
N ASP A 708 -20.51 -5.35 9.78
CA ASP A 708 -20.24 -6.55 8.99
C ASP A 708 -19.75 -7.66 9.91
N ARG A 709 -20.08 -8.91 9.57
CA ARG A 709 -19.74 -10.10 10.37
C ARG A 709 -18.28 -10.06 10.85
N LEU A 710 -18.11 -10.22 12.15
CA LEU A 710 -16.81 -10.26 12.83
C LEU A 710 -16.40 -11.71 13.10
N THR A 711 -15.12 -12.01 12.98
CA THR A 711 -14.59 -13.28 13.49
C THR A 711 -14.61 -13.28 15.02
N LYS A 712 -14.44 -14.44 15.65
CA LYS A 712 -14.37 -14.53 17.12
C LYS A 712 -13.24 -13.67 17.67
N GLU A 713 -12.05 -13.76 17.06
CA GLU A 713 -10.89 -12.97 17.49
C GLU A 713 -11.14 -11.47 17.33
N GLU A 714 -11.75 -11.01 16.23
CA GLU A 714 -12.10 -9.59 16.03
C GLU A 714 -13.05 -9.09 17.13
N ARG A 715 -14.04 -9.87 17.54
CA ARG A 715 -14.93 -9.52 18.65
C ARG A 715 -14.18 -9.40 19.96
N ASP A 716 -13.38 -10.40 20.29
CA ASP A 716 -12.59 -10.44 21.53
C ASP A 716 -11.61 -9.25 21.62
N ILE A 717 -11.01 -8.83 20.50
CA ILE A 717 -10.14 -7.65 20.42
C ILE A 717 -10.92 -6.36 20.70
N ILE A 718 -12.09 -6.18 20.08
CA ILE A 718 -12.94 -5.00 20.31
C ILE A 718 -13.37 -4.96 21.79
N LEU A 719 -13.80 -6.06 22.35
CA LEU A 719 -14.24 -6.17 23.77
C LEU A 719 -13.09 -5.83 24.74
N SER A 720 -11.89 -6.29 24.44
CA SER A 720 -10.68 -6.00 25.24
C SER A 720 -10.15 -4.57 25.06
N GLY A 721 -10.72 -3.77 24.14
CA GLY A 721 -10.36 -2.40 23.85
C GLY A 721 -9.20 -2.22 22.89
N CYS A 722 -8.39 -3.25 22.62
CA CYS A 722 -7.40 -3.33 21.55
C CYS A 722 -6.68 -4.69 21.54
N LEU A 723 -5.96 -4.96 20.46
CA LEU A 723 -5.16 -6.18 20.28
C LEU A 723 -4.14 -6.41 21.41
N ILE A 724 -3.49 -5.34 21.89
CA ILE A 724 -2.49 -5.40 22.97
C ILE A 724 -3.11 -5.93 24.26
N ASN A 725 -4.27 -5.41 24.64
CA ASN A 725 -4.99 -5.85 25.83
C ASN A 725 -5.45 -7.31 25.70
N TYR A 726 -6.04 -7.66 24.53
CA TYR A 726 -6.46 -9.02 24.23
C TYR A 726 -5.34 -10.03 24.43
N TYR A 727 -4.15 -9.77 23.91
CA TYR A 727 -3.02 -10.68 24.07
C TYR A 727 -2.42 -10.68 25.47
N LYS A 728 -2.53 -9.59 26.24
CA LYS A 728 -2.16 -9.60 27.68
C LYS A 728 -3.06 -10.49 28.53
N GLN A 729 -4.35 -10.53 28.22
CA GLN A 729 -5.35 -11.32 28.94
C GLN A 729 -5.30 -12.80 28.57
N ASN A 730 -4.86 -13.16 27.36
CA ASN A 730 -4.86 -14.51 26.79
C ASN A 730 -3.46 -15.09 26.61
N ARG A 731 -2.57 -14.78 27.58
CA ARG A 731 -1.23 -15.37 27.68
C ARG A 731 -1.26 -16.80 28.16
#